data_0a05ccb8b417d288ba0c797e55d1c342
#
_entry.id   0a05ccb8b417d288ba0c797e55d1c342
#
_cell.length_a   1.000
_cell.length_b   1.000
_cell.length_c   1.000
_cell.angle_alpha   90.00
_cell.angle_beta   90.00
_cell.angle_gamma   90.00
#
_symmetry.space_group_name_H-M   'P 1'
#
loop_
_entity.id
_entity.type
_entity.pdbx_description
1 polymer ?
#
loop_
_entity_poly.entity_id
_entity_poly.type
_entity_poly.pdbx_seq_one_letter_code
_entity_poly.pdbx_strand_id
1 'polypeptide(L)'
;MKNKRILFLLSFCLSLAIAWGETPPAKVIFQQYMNQAQTFANNFPREKAYLHFDNTSYYVGDTIWFKAYVTLAGQQIFSQISRPLYVELMDQTGHITDKQIIKLTQGEGNGQFVLPHSMLSGYYEVRAYTRWMLAFSEPQYFSRTFPIYQLTNSDKLERSITTYELSPSMENRPLETKEKLSVRFFPEGGQLVEGVTSQVAFKAESKDEGNIELSGTIYTKEGAEITSFETLHDGMGHFEYTPSAQPAVAKVDFQGKKYEFTLPQALPNGYVLSTVNNAGALLVKVSCNTATPQDTLAVFISHQGRPYVHQLISCRADAPQEFILPTRKLPAGVLQVSLINRAGNTLCERFVFSNPRAPLQLSAEGLKEVYTPYAPIRCELQVKNAKGEPISGDVSVSIRDAVRSDYLEYDNNIFTDLLLTSDLKGYIHQPGYYFASPSPRKQTELDILLIVHGWRKYDMSQAISTAPFTPLQLPEAQLVLNGQVKSTILKNKLKDIALSVIVKKDDQFITGGTVTDENGRFTIPVEDFEGTTEAVIQTRKVGKERNKDASILIDRNFSPAPRAYGYKELHPEWKDLTHWQQKAENFDSLYMDSIRKVEGLYVLDEVEIKSKRRQGSNMATKINEKSIDAYYDVRRSVDLLRDNGKIVTTIPELMEKLSPQFDWDRSNDKLTYRQKPICYIMDNHILSETETQMMLTEVDGLASIIISKGTGGIDDEIIQNTKMSEVTDSTGVDVSKLDKYSVFYLIPLPRRDVLNKSQTAVLGTRQTVIQGYTHALEYYSPAYPTKELYMDKVDKRRTLYWNPSVRTDENGKAVIECYNNQYSTPVIIQAETMSKDGQIGSMKYSTIGQAEQ
;
A
#
# COMPACT_ATOMS: atom_id res chain seq x y z
N MET A 1 -37.81 29.45 -7.85
CA MET A 1 -38.02 30.13 -9.17
C MET A 1 -37.19 31.41 -9.34
N LYS A 2 -36.93 32.22 -8.29
CA LYS A 2 -36.10 33.45 -8.42
C LYS A 2 -34.61 33.17 -8.74
N ASN A 3 -34.03 32.13 -8.18
CA ASN A 3 -32.61 31.81 -8.42
C ASN A 3 -32.31 31.30 -9.83
N LYS A 4 -33.24 30.64 -10.51
CA LYS A 4 -33.06 30.22 -11.91
C LYS A 4 -33.04 31.40 -12.89
N ARG A 5 -33.74 32.48 -12.58
CA ARG A 5 -33.75 33.69 -13.43
C ARG A 5 -32.45 34.49 -13.30
N ILE A 6 -31.83 34.52 -12.11
CA ILE A 6 -30.55 35.20 -11.91
C ILE A 6 -29.42 34.44 -12.62
N LEU A 7 -29.42 33.09 -12.58
CA LEU A 7 -28.44 32.27 -13.31
C LEU A 7 -28.58 32.41 -14.82
N PHE A 8 -29.82 32.53 -15.33
CA PHE A 8 -30.08 32.74 -16.74
C PHE A 8 -29.69 34.14 -17.22
N LEU A 9 -29.88 35.19 -16.38
CA LEU A 9 -29.44 36.54 -16.65
C LEU A 9 -27.90 36.66 -16.66
N LEU A 10 -27.20 36.00 -15.71
CA LEU A 10 -25.75 35.96 -15.70
C LEU A 10 -25.18 35.20 -16.88
N SER A 11 -25.79 34.10 -17.31
CA SER A 11 -25.43 33.37 -18.54
C SER A 11 -25.69 34.16 -19.79
N PHE A 12 -26.79 34.94 -19.83
CA PHE A 12 -27.14 35.81 -20.96
C PHE A 12 -26.25 37.06 -21.04
N CYS A 13 -25.85 37.65 -19.90
CA CYS A 13 -24.85 38.73 -19.89
C CYS A 13 -23.46 38.23 -20.28
N LEU A 14 -23.10 36.99 -19.92
CA LEU A 14 -21.82 36.39 -20.37
C LEU A 14 -21.83 36.10 -21.87
N SER A 15 -22.96 35.63 -22.44
CA SER A 15 -23.10 35.43 -23.86
C SER A 15 -23.15 36.74 -24.68
N LEU A 16 -23.64 37.83 -24.10
CA LEU A 16 -23.57 39.16 -24.70
C LEU A 16 -22.15 39.76 -24.66
N ALA A 17 -21.38 39.55 -23.60
CA ALA A 17 -19.99 40.00 -23.53
C ALA A 17 -19.11 39.29 -24.56
N ILE A 18 -19.36 37.98 -24.83
CA ILE A 18 -18.69 37.23 -25.88
C ILE A 18 -19.05 37.77 -27.28
N ALA A 19 -20.28 38.26 -27.47
CA ALA A 19 -20.69 38.87 -28.73
C ALA A 19 -20.02 40.23 -29.02
N TRP A 20 -19.43 40.88 -28.03
CA TRP A 20 -18.73 42.17 -28.16
C TRP A 20 -17.22 42.05 -28.12
N GLY A 21 -16.64 40.82 -28.05
CA GLY A 21 -15.22 40.62 -28.10
C GLY A 21 -14.41 41.07 -26.86
N GLU A 22 -15.11 41.55 -25.79
CA GLU A 22 -14.43 41.91 -24.54
C GLU A 22 -14.21 40.68 -23.67
N THR A 23 -12.94 40.40 -23.37
CA THR A 23 -12.59 39.36 -22.42
C THR A 23 -13.09 39.73 -21.03
N PRO A 24 -13.78 38.80 -20.31
CA PRO A 24 -14.28 39.09 -18.97
C PRO A 24 -13.18 39.59 -18.03
N PRO A 25 -13.48 40.48 -17.07
CA PRO A 25 -12.48 40.93 -16.09
C PRO A 25 -11.85 39.75 -15.36
N ALA A 26 -10.55 39.80 -15.08
CA ALA A 26 -9.80 38.73 -14.41
C ALA A 26 -10.47 38.21 -13.14
N LYS A 27 -11.03 39.13 -12.33
CA LYS A 27 -11.77 38.80 -11.11
C LYS A 27 -12.93 37.84 -11.37
N VAL A 28 -13.66 38.02 -12.46
CA VAL A 28 -14.82 37.19 -12.83
C VAL A 28 -14.34 35.79 -13.23
N ILE A 29 -13.28 35.69 -14.03
CA ILE A 29 -12.71 34.44 -14.48
C ILE A 29 -12.24 33.60 -13.28
N PHE A 30 -11.43 34.17 -12.41
CA PHE A 30 -10.88 33.44 -11.27
C PHE A 30 -11.94 33.08 -10.21
N GLN A 31 -12.96 33.91 -10.03
CA GLN A 31 -14.13 33.57 -9.22
C GLN A 31 -14.90 32.39 -9.85
N GLN A 32 -15.01 32.35 -11.16
CA GLN A 32 -15.62 31.23 -11.87
C GLN A 32 -14.80 29.94 -11.67
N TYR A 33 -13.46 29.99 -11.78
CA TYR A 33 -12.59 28.85 -11.49
C TYR A 33 -12.78 28.35 -10.05
N MET A 34 -12.83 29.25 -9.08
CA MET A 34 -13.10 28.89 -7.69
C MET A 34 -14.42 28.13 -7.54
N ASN A 35 -15.47 28.65 -8.14
CA ASN A 35 -16.80 28.03 -8.09
C ASN A 35 -16.84 26.66 -8.79
N GLN A 36 -16.17 26.54 -9.95
CA GLN A 36 -16.07 25.27 -10.69
C GLN A 36 -15.34 24.22 -9.87
N ALA A 37 -14.19 24.57 -9.31
CA ALA A 37 -13.41 23.65 -8.50
C ALA A 37 -14.14 23.22 -7.22
N GLN A 38 -14.88 24.13 -6.56
CA GLN A 38 -15.74 23.79 -5.42
C GLN A 38 -16.88 22.85 -5.84
N THR A 39 -17.51 23.12 -6.98
CA THR A 39 -18.57 22.27 -7.54
C THR A 39 -18.03 20.88 -7.87
N PHE A 40 -16.86 20.81 -8.50
CA PHE A 40 -16.18 19.56 -8.80
C PHE A 40 -15.90 18.76 -7.51
N ALA A 41 -15.29 19.39 -6.50
CA ALA A 41 -14.97 18.74 -5.23
C ALA A 41 -16.22 18.28 -4.44
N ASN A 42 -17.35 18.94 -4.61
CA ASN A 42 -18.62 18.56 -4.00
C ASN A 42 -19.30 17.39 -4.75
N ASN A 43 -19.25 17.40 -6.08
CA ASN A 43 -19.90 16.38 -6.90
C ASN A 43 -19.06 15.08 -6.98
N PHE A 44 -17.74 15.20 -6.87
CA PHE A 44 -16.78 14.10 -6.98
C PHE A 44 -15.83 14.09 -5.78
N PRO A 45 -16.34 13.96 -4.54
CA PRO A 45 -15.51 13.93 -3.34
C PRO A 45 -14.62 12.68 -3.37
N ARG A 46 -13.34 12.87 -3.09
CA ARG A 46 -12.36 11.77 -3.08
C ARG A 46 -12.34 11.07 -1.73
N GLU A 47 -12.07 9.78 -1.74
CA GLU A 47 -11.88 8.98 -0.53
C GLU A 47 -10.39 8.71 -0.32
N LYS A 48 -10.01 8.52 0.95
CA LYS A 48 -8.69 8.03 1.39
C LYS A 48 -8.89 6.84 2.33
N ALA A 49 -8.07 5.83 2.20
CA ALA A 49 -7.99 4.71 3.12
C ALA A 49 -6.70 4.76 3.92
N TYR A 50 -6.78 4.34 5.17
CA TYR A 50 -5.64 4.05 6.04
C TYR A 50 -5.88 2.74 6.77
N LEU A 51 -4.83 1.92 6.96
CA LEU A 51 -4.88 0.70 7.75
C LEU A 51 -3.90 0.78 8.93
N HIS A 52 -4.41 0.58 10.13
CA HIS A 52 -3.61 0.32 11.33
C HIS A 52 -3.41 -1.18 11.50
N PHE A 53 -2.17 -1.62 11.66
CA PHE A 53 -1.79 -3.03 11.76
C PHE A 53 -1.35 -3.40 13.17
N ASP A 54 -1.53 -4.67 13.52
CA ASP A 54 -1.11 -5.20 14.82
C ASP A 54 0.42 -5.27 14.97
N ASN A 55 1.17 -5.45 13.86
CA ASN A 55 2.63 -5.56 13.88
C ASN A 55 3.28 -4.87 12.66
N THR A 56 4.61 -4.74 12.67
CA THR A 56 5.42 -4.13 11.62
C THR A 56 6.16 -5.14 10.74
N SER A 57 6.19 -6.39 11.17
CA SER A 57 6.76 -7.52 10.44
C SER A 57 6.04 -8.81 10.84
N TYR A 58 6.11 -9.83 9.98
CA TYR A 58 5.41 -11.09 10.20
C TYR A 58 6.31 -12.29 9.87
N TYR A 59 5.87 -13.46 10.29
CA TYR A 59 6.45 -14.74 9.89
C TYR A 59 5.41 -15.56 9.12
N VAL A 60 5.88 -16.47 8.28
CA VAL A 60 4.97 -17.44 7.66
C VAL A 60 4.24 -18.22 8.76
N GLY A 61 2.93 -18.32 8.65
CA GLY A 61 2.06 -18.89 9.69
C GLY A 61 1.43 -17.86 10.63
N ASP A 62 1.89 -16.60 10.65
CA ASP A 62 1.25 -15.52 11.40
C ASP A 62 -0.07 -15.08 10.74
N THR A 63 -0.79 -14.23 11.42
CA THR A 63 -1.96 -13.51 10.89
C THR A 63 -1.68 -12.02 10.94
N ILE A 64 -1.83 -11.33 9.82
CA ILE A 64 -1.81 -9.87 9.74
C ILE A 64 -3.20 -9.37 10.15
N TRP A 65 -3.30 -8.63 11.24
CA TRP A 65 -4.54 -8.01 11.69
C TRP A 65 -4.53 -6.53 11.34
N PHE A 66 -5.68 -6.00 10.93
CA PHE A 66 -5.78 -4.57 10.63
C PHE A 66 -7.14 -3.97 10.96
N LYS A 67 -7.12 -2.67 11.27
CA LYS A 67 -8.29 -1.78 11.33
C LYS A 67 -8.20 -0.81 10.15
N ALA A 68 -9.29 -0.65 9.43
CA ALA A 68 -9.41 0.27 8.31
C ALA A 68 -10.17 1.53 8.71
N TYR A 69 -9.67 2.68 8.22
CA TYR A 69 -10.30 3.98 8.30
C TYR A 69 -10.42 4.54 6.89
N VAL A 70 -11.62 4.88 6.47
CA VAL A 70 -11.89 5.50 5.16
C VAL A 70 -12.52 6.87 5.35
N THR A 71 -11.86 7.89 4.83
CA THR A 71 -12.21 9.30 5.05
C THR A 71 -12.47 10.02 3.74
N LEU A 72 -13.20 11.14 3.81
CA LEU A 72 -13.35 12.08 2.71
C LEU A 72 -12.16 13.02 2.66
N ALA A 73 -11.46 13.02 1.53
CA ALA A 73 -10.36 13.94 1.27
C ALA A 73 -10.81 15.40 1.37
N GLY A 74 -10.00 16.24 2.01
CA GLY A 74 -10.27 17.66 2.20
C GLY A 74 -11.30 17.99 3.28
N GLN A 75 -11.93 17.00 3.92
CA GLN A 75 -12.91 17.21 4.99
C GLN A 75 -12.52 16.55 6.31
N GLN A 76 -11.65 15.54 6.29
CA GLN A 76 -11.21 14.78 7.46
C GLN A 76 -12.37 14.20 8.28
N ILE A 77 -13.38 13.68 7.61
CA ILE A 77 -14.51 12.98 8.21
C ILE A 77 -14.61 11.59 7.59
N PHE A 78 -15.23 10.67 8.30
CA PHE A 78 -15.48 9.32 7.78
C PHE A 78 -16.33 9.34 6.51
N SER A 79 -15.94 8.54 5.51
CA SER A 79 -16.70 8.41 4.27
C SER A 79 -17.95 7.56 4.46
N GLN A 80 -19.03 7.96 3.78
CA GLN A 80 -20.26 7.20 3.65
C GLN A 80 -20.53 6.82 2.19
N ILE A 81 -19.57 7.07 1.28
CA ILE A 81 -19.75 6.90 -0.17
C ILE A 81 -19.65 5.42 -0.55
N SER A 82 -18.56 4.79 -0.11
CA SER A 82 -18.28 3.38 -0.43
C SER A 82 -18.50 2.51 0.79
N ARG A 83 -19.11 1.34 0.59
CA ARG A 83 -19.28 0.34 1.64
C ARG A 83 -18.31 -0.83 1.51
N PRO A 84 -17.98 -1.35 0.31
CA PRO A 84 -16.90 -2.30 0.13
C PRO A 84 -15.53 -1.60 0.11
N LEU A 85 -14.60 -2.08 0.94
CA LEU A 85 -13.18 -1.78 0.87
C LEU A 85 -12.45 -3.02 0.40
N TYR A 86 -11.73 -2.91 -0.69
CA TYR A 86 -10.90 -3.97 -1.23
C TYR A 86 -9.52 -3.90 -0.58
N VAL A 87 -9.09 -4.99 0.04
CA VAL A 87 -7.77 -5.11 0.66
C VAL A 87 -7.05 -6.29 0.02
N GLU A 88 -5.86 -6.06 -0.49
CA GLU A 88 -5.08 -7.04 -1.24
C GLU A 88 -3.72 -7.24 -0.59
N LEU A 89 -3.31 -8.50 -0.45
CA LEU A 89 -1.96 -8.90 -0.10
C LEU A 89 -1.24 -9.31 -1.39
N MET A 90 -0.13 -8.64 -1.70
CA MET A 90 0.59 -8.79 -2.95
C MET A 90 2.05 -9.13 -2.67
N ASP A 91 2.60 -10.12 -3.38
CA ASP A 91 4.00 -10.48 -3.28
C ASP A 91 4.93 -9.48 -4.00
N GLN A 92 6.23 -9.67 -3.89
CA GLN A 92 7.24 -8.79 -4.49
C GLN A 92 7.25 -8.82 -6.03
N THR A 93 6.58 -9.79 -6.67
CA THR A 93 6.43 -9.85 -8.13
C THR A 93 5.24 -9.04 -8.63
N GLY A 94 4.37 -8.60 -7.72
CA GLY A 94 3.13 -7.91 -8.03
C GLY A 94 1.93 -8.85 -8.19
N HIS A 95 2.08 -10.12 -7.81
CA HIS A 95 0.96 -11.06 -7.77
C HIS A 95 0.13 -10.88 -6.50
N ILE A 96 -1.19 -10.84 -6.64
CA ILE A 96 -2.12 -10.78 -5.52
C ILE A 96 -2.27 -12.18 -4.95
N THR A 97 -1.72 -12.41 -3.75
CA THR A 97 -1.76 -13.71 -3.07
C THR A 97 -3.06 -13.91 -2.30
N ASP A 98 -3.64 -12.83 -1.78
CA ASP A 98 -4.97 -12.86 -1.14
C ASP A 98 -5.69 -11.54 -1.37
N LYS A 99 -7.03 -11.60 -1.49
CA LYS A 99 -7.88 -10.42 -1.68
C LYS A 99 -9.11 -10.52 -0.80
N GLN A 100 -9.37 -9.50 -0.04
CA GLN A 100 -10.50 -9.40 0.87
C GLN A 100 -11.40 -8.23 0.51
N ILE A 101 -12.68 -8.36 0.85
CA ILE A 101 -13.67 -7.29 0.75
C ILE A 101 -14.15 -7.00 2.18
N ILE A 102 -13.75 -5.87 2.70
CA ILE A 102 -14.09 -5.45 4.07
C ILE A 102 -15.35 -4.60 4.03
N LYS A 103 -16.31 -4.93 4.90
CA LYS A 103 -17.52 -4.14 5.06
C LYS A 103 -17.23 -2.90 5.89
N LEU A 104 -17.37 -1.73 5.29
CA LEU A 104 -17.27 -0.46 6.00
C LEU A 104 -18.60 -0.13 6.67
N THR A 105 -18.53 0.21 7.94
CA THR A 105 -19.65 0.76 8.73
C THR A 105 -19.21 2.13 9.22
N GLN A 106 -19.88 3.17 8.76
CA GLN A 106 -19.51 4.57 9.06
C GLN A 106 -18.05 4.91 8.73
N GLY A 107 -17.50 4.32 7.65
CA GLY A 107 -16.12 4.56 7.20
C GLY A 107 -15.07 3.71 7.93
N GLU A 108 -15.46 2.82 8.81
CA GLU A 108 -14.56 1.94 9.55
C GLU A 108 -14.83 0.48 9.23
N GLY A 109 -13.80 -0.34 9.31
CA GLY A 109 -13.87 -1.79 9.16
C GLY A 109 -12.61 -2.46 9.71
N ASN A 110 -12.60 -3.77 9.78
CA ASN A 110 -11.42 -4.53 10.20
C ASN A 110 -11.36 -5.87 9.46
N GLY A 111 -10.18 -6.44 9.41
CA GLY A 111 -9.95 -7.71 8.75
C GLY A 111 -8.59 -8.31 9.09
N GLN A 112 -8.26 -9.40 8.43
CA GLN A 112 -7.02 -10.13 8.68
C GLN A 112 -6.58 -10.91 7.45
N PHE A 113 -5.26 -11.09 7.30
CA PHE A 113 -4.68 -12.07 6.37
C PHE A 113 -4.03 -13.20 7.14
N VAL A 114 -4.51 -14.41 6.97
CA VAL A 114 -3.86 -15.61 7.52
C VAL A 114 -2.76 -16.01 6.56
N LEU A 115 -1.51 -15.94 7.01
CA LEU A 115 -0.35 -16.29 6.21
C LEU A 115 -0.15 -17.81 6.26
N PRO A 116 -0.35 -18.55 5.15
CA PRO A 116 -0.16 -19.98 5.17
C PRO A 116 1.30 -20.34 5.36
N HIS A 117 1.58 -21.43 6.04
CA HIS A 117 2.93 -21.94 6.21
C HIS A 117 3.64 -22.32 4.90
N SER A 118 2.89 -22.54 3.84
CA SER A 118 3.42 -22.77 2.47
C SER A 118 3.80 -21.49 1.73
N MET A 119 3.57 -20.33 2.34
CA MET A 119 3.91 -19.04 1.75
C MET A 119 5.41 -18.83 1.70
N LEU A 120 5.92 -18.28 0.60
CA LEU A 120 7.31 -17.86 0.52
C LEU A 120 7.54 -16.64 1.42
N SER A 121 8.70 -16.61 2.09
CA SER A 121 9.16 -15.40 2.75
C SER A 121 9.54 -14.34 1.72
N GLY A 122 9.48 -13.07 2.09
CA GLY A 122 9.78 -11.96 1.16
C GLY A 122 9.15 -10.65 1.59
N TYR A 123 9.13 -9.68 0.69
CA TYR A 123 8.45 -8.41 0.90
C TYR A 123 7.07 -8.46 0.28
N TYR A 124 6.06 -8.24 1.11
CA TYR A 124 4.65 -8.25 0.70
C TYR A 124 4.04 -6.87 0.91
N GLU A 125 3.27 -6.44 -0.08
CA GLU A 125 2.52 -5.19 -0.02
C GLU A 125 1.07 -5.48 0.35
N VAL A 126 0.58 -4.80 1.39
CA VAL A 126 -0.86 -4.68 1.65
C VAL A 126 -1.33 -3.36 1.07
N ARG A 127 -2.32 -3.40 0.21
CA ARG A 127 -2.97 -2.19 -0.31
C ARG A 127 -4.47 -2.24 -0.07
N ALA A 128 -5.04 -1.05 0.16
CA ALA A 128 -6.46 -0.90 0.42
C ALA A 128 -7.05 0.24 -0.39
N TYR A 129 -8.19 0.00 -1.03
CA TYR A 129 -8.89 0.96 -1.87
C TYR A 129 -10.38 0.65 -1.97
N THR A 130 -11.17 1.71 -2.15
CA THR A 130 -12.54 1.58 -2.64
C THR A 130 -12.54 1.69 -4.16
N ARG A 131 -13.57 1.20 -4.81
CA ARG A 131 -13.67 1.32 -6.27
C ARG A 131 -13.74 2.79 -6.70
N TRP A 132 -14.32 3.65 -5.87
CA TRP A 132 -14.37 5.09 -6.11
C TRP A 132 -12.99 5.76 -6.11
N MET A 133 -12.03 5.27 -5.31
CA MET A 133 -10.64 5.78 -5.35
C MET A 133 -9.98 5.58 -6.73
N LEU A 134 -10.45 4.59 -7.51
CA LEU A 134 -9.98 4.32 -8.87
C LEU A 134 -10.74 5.08 -9.95
N ALA A 135 -11.66 5.98 -9.57
CA ALA A 135 -12.46 6.77 -10.52
C ALA A 135 -11.66 7.86 -11.24
N PHE A 136 -10.50 8.21 -10.73
CA PHE A 136 -9.66 9.32 -11.19
C PHE A 136 -8.43 8.81 -11.94
N SER A 137 -7.88 9.62 -12.83
CA SER A 137 -6.67 9.28 -13.62
C SER A 137 -5.44 8.99 -12.74
N GLU A 138 -5.34 9.67 -11.60
CA GLU A 138 -4.33 9.42 -10.56
C GLU A 138 -5.03 8.76 -9.37
N PRO A 139 -5.10 7.43 -9.32
CA PRO A 139 -5.76 6.72 -8.23
C PRO A 139 -4.97 6.89 -6.93
N GLN A 140 -5.69 7.06 -5.84
CA GLN A 140 -5.11 7.18 -4.51
C GLN A 140 -5.59 6.01 -3.67
N TYR A 141 -4.67 5.20 -3.20
CA TYR A 141 -4.94 4.05 -2.36
C TYR A 141 -3.86 3.92 -1.29
N PHE A 142 -4.22 3.29 -0.20
CA PHE A 142 -3.27 2.92 0.85
C PHE A 142 -2.34 1.82 0.35
N SER A 143 -1.06 1.91 0.69
CA SER A 143 -0.08 0.88 0.40
C SER A 143 1.00 0.85 1.48
N ARG A 144 1.26 -0.33 2.02
CA ARG A 144 2.34 -0.58 2.97
C ARG A 144 3.00 -1.91 2.69
N THR A 145 4.32 -1.93 2.71
CA THR A 145 5.14 -3.13 2.52
C THR A 145 5.58 -3.70 3.86
N PHE A 146 5.50 -5.02 3.99
CA PHE A 146 5.94 -5.76 5.17
C PHE A 146 6.97 -6.81 4.78
N PRO A 147 8.03 -6.98 5.56
CA PRO A 147 8.85 -8.19 5.51
C PRO A 147 8.07 -9.35 6.15
N ILE A 148 7.95 -10.45 5.45
CA ILE A 148 7.45 -11.73 5.95
C ILE A 148 8.62 -12.69 5.99
N TYR A 149 9.04 -13.05 7.19
CA TYR A 149 10.21 -13.86 7.44
C TYR A 149 9.86 -15.34 7.48
N GLN A 150 10.85 -16.15 7.25
CA GLN A 150 10.83 -17.57 7.53
C GLN A 150 11.57 -17.83 8.85
N LEU A 151 11.03 -18.70 9.70
CA LEU A 151 11.75 -19.20 10.86
C LEU A 151 12.72 -20.27 10.39
N THR A 152 13.99 -20.12 10.73
CA THR A 152 14.95 -21.20 10.62
C THR A 152 14.73 -22.19 11.77
N ASN A 153 15.11 -23.46 11.58
CA ASN A 153 14.93 -24.53 12.58
C ASN A 153 15.79 -24.38 13.86
N SER A 154 16.50 -23.25 14.02
CA SER A 154 17.26 -22.96 15.23
C SER A 154 16.35 -22.18 16.20
N ASP A 155 16.48 -22.45 17.52
CA ASP A 155 15.82 -21.68 18.59
C ASP A 155 16.20 -20.19 18.59
N LYS A 156 17.20 -19.81 17.82
CA LYS A 156 17.53 -18.42 17.54
C LYS A 156 16.57 -17.87 16.49
N LEU A 157 16.03 -16.68 16.75
CA LEU A 157 15.22 -15.89 15.83
C LEU A 157 16.07 -15.44 14.61
N GLU A 158 16.59 -16.39 13.86
CA GLU A 158 17.25 -16.09 12.61
C GLU A 158 16.17 -15.78 11.57
N ARG A 159 16.13 -14.53 11.15
CA ARG A 159 15.22 -14.03 10.14
C ARG A 159 15.85 -14.24 8.78
N SER A 160 15.18 -14.95 7.91
CA SER A 160 15.60 -15.05 6.52
C SER A 160 14.48 -14.60 5.59
N ILE A 161 14.85 -13.92 4.53
CA ILE A 161 13.98 -13.61 3.40
C ILE A 161 14.51 -14.40 2.22
N THR A 162 13.63 -15.21 1.63
CA THR A 162 13.98 -15.95 0.43
C THR A 162 14.06 -15.01 -0.76
N THR A 163 15.25 -14.93 -1.37
CA THR A 163 15.43 -14.27 -2.66
C THR A 163 15.42 -15.31 -3.76
N TYR A 164 14.68 -15.08 -4.83
CA TYR A 164 14.62 -15.98 -5.97
C TYR A 164 14.83 -15.21 -7.28
N GLU A 165 15.51 -15.87 -8.22
CA GLU A 165 15.70 -15.32 -9.55
C GLU A 165 14.43 -15.51 -10.37
N LEU A 166 13.90 -14.41 -10.88
CA LEU A 166 12.75 -14.46 -11.76
C LEU A 166 13.15 -14.84 -13.17
N SER A 167 12.23 -15.49 -13.86
CA SER A 167 12.33 -15.68 -15.30
C SER A 167 12.50 -14.33 -16.03
N PRO A 168 13.19 -14.29 -17.18
CA PRO A 168 13.29 -13.06 -17.99
C PRO A 168 11.95 -12.42 -18.38
N SER A 169 10.86 -13.20 -18.37
CA SER A 169 9.50 -12.70 -18.61
C SER A 169 8.80 -12.16 -17.37
N MET A 170 9.39 -12.31 -16.19
CA MET A 170 8.82 -11.91 -14.90
C MET A 170 9.88 -11.14 -14.13
N GLU A 171 9.84 -9.83 -14.23
CA GLU A 171 10.77 -8.96 -13.49
C GLU A 171 10.22 -8.66 -12.10
N ASN A 172 11.11 -8.62 -11.11
CA ASN A 172 10.80 -8.04 -9.81
C ASN A 172 10.37 -6.58 -9.99
N ARG A 173 9.54 -6.08 -9.11
CA ARG A 173 9.20 -4.67 -9.09
C ARG A 173 10.48 -3.86 -8.93
N PRO A 174 10.76 -2.89 -9.82
CA PRO A 174 12.01 -2.15 -9.77
C PRO A 174 12.08 -1.29 -8.50
N LEU A 175 13.28 -1.10 -7.98
CA LEU A 175 13.55 -0.05 -7.00
C LEU A 175 13.37 1.32 -7.65
N GLU A 176 13.00 2.32 -6.86
CA GLU A 176 12.86 3.70 -7.34
C GLU A 176 14.16 4.24 -7.91
N THR A 177 15.29 3.89 -7.30
CA THR A 177 16.63 4.27 -7.78
C THR A 177 17.40 3.05 -8.26
N LYS A 178 17.79 3.05 -9.56
CA LYS A 178 18.63 2.02 -10.19
C LYS A 178 20.09 2.45 -10.35
N GLU A 179 20.35 3.75 -10.26
CA GLU A 179 21.67 4.34 -10.46
C GLU A 179 22.56 4.15 -9.23
N LYS A 180 23.88 4.02 -9.46
CA LYS A 180 24.85 3.90 -8.37
C LYS A 180 24.79 5.11 -7.44
N LEU A 181 24.69 6.31 -8.03
CA LEU A 181 24.46 7.58 -7.36
C LEU A 181 23.50 8.42 -8.21
N SER A 182 22.46 8.95 -7.59
CA SER A 182 21.51 9.89 -8.19
C SER A 182 21.39 11.12 -7.32
N VAL A 183 21.57 12.29 -7.90
CA VAL A 183 21.29 13.58 -7.24
C VAL A 183 20.33 14.35 -8.13
N ARG A 184 19.14 14.59 -7.61
CA ARG A 184 18.06 15.28 -8.32
C ARG A 184 17.80 16.63 -7.66
N PHE A 185 17.53 17.66 -8.47
CA PHE A 185 17.27 19.02 -8.00
C PHE A 185 15.83 19.42 -8.25
N PHE A 186 15.23 20.07 -7.26
CA PHE A 186 13.83 20.45 -7.21
C PHE A 186 13.72 21.95 -6.91
N PRO A 187 13.59 22.82 -7.93
CA PRO A 187 13.36 24.23 -7.70
C PRO A 187 12.05 24.49 -6.99
N GLU A 188 12.03 25.40 -6.02
CA GLU A 188 10.82 25.82 -5.34
C GLU A 188 9.84 26.44 -6.35
N GLY A 189 8.57 26.02 -6.32
CA GLY A 189 7.59 26.41 -7.32
C GLY A 189 7.64 25.61 -8.62
N GLY A 190 8.61 24.67 -8.76
CA GLY A 190 8.71 23.70 -9.85
C GLY A 190 9.61 24.11 -11.01
N GLN A 191 10.13 25.34 -11.09
CA GLN A 191 10.98 25.81 -12.19
C GLN A 191 11.96 26.89 -11.75
N LEU A 192 13.11 26.95 -12.44
CA LEU A 192 14.07 28.05 -12.33
C LEU A 192 13.72 29.15 -13.33
N VAL A 193 13.95 30.42 -12.97
CA VAL A 193 13.75 31.60 -13.83
C VAL A 193 15.01 32.45 -13.82
N GLU A 194 15.52 32.80 -15.01
CA GLU A 194 16.77 33.58 -15.16
C GLU A 194 16.73 34.86 -14.32
N GLY A 195 17.76 35.06 -13.50
CA GLY A 195 17.95 36.25 -12.67
C GLY A 195 17.03 36.33 -11.45
N VAL A 196 16.16 35.35 -11.21
CA VAL A 196 15.28 35.30 -10.03
C VAL A 196 15.83 34.31 -9.02
N THR A 197 16.27 34.81 -7.87
CA THR A 197 16.74 33.96 -6.78
C THR A 197 15.60 33.08 -6.26
N SER A 198 15.85 31.76 -6.14
CA SER A 198 14.92 30.78 -5.60
C SER A 198 15.63 29.75 -4.75
N GLN A 199 14.89 29.09 -3.89
CA GLN A 199 15.36 27.93 -3.15
C GLN A 199 15.34 26.71 -4.08
N VAL A 200 16.41 25.91 -4.06
CA VAL A 200 16.50 24.64 -4.76
C VAL A 200 16.72 23.54 -3.73
N ALA A 201 15.74 22.65 -3.57
CA ALA A 201 15.92 21.43 -2.82
C ALA A 201 16.60 20.37 -3.69
N PHE A 202 17.26 19.41 -3.06
CA PHE A 202 17.82 18.26 -3.75
C PHE A 202 17.59 16.98 -2.94
N LYS A 203 17.68 15.83 -3.63
CA LYS A 203 17.66 14.51 -3.03
C LYS A 203 18.79 13.67 -3.61
N ALA A 204 19.57 13.07 -2.70
CA ALA A 204 20.69 12.18 -3.00
C ALA A 204 20.33 10.74 -2.60
N GLU A 205 20.43 9.84 -3.56
CA GLU A 205 20.08 8.41 -3.39
C GLU A 205 21.13 7.53 -4.06
N SER A 206 21.40 6.37 -3.47
CA SER A 206 22.18 5.32 -4.10
C SER A 206 21.37 4.03 -4.22
N LYS A 207 21.76 3.16 -5.15
CA LYS A 207 21.11 1.86 -5.33
C LYS A 207 21.27 0.95 -4.09
N ASP A 208 22.43 1.05 -3.44
CA ASP A 208 22.82 0.09 -2.41
C ASP A 208 22.46 0.55 -0.98
N GLU A 209 22.27 1.86 -0.77
CA GLU A 209 22.02 2.45 0.56
C GLU A 209 20.70 3.23 0.63
N GLY A 210 20.07 3.49 -0.53
CA GLY A 210 18.90 4.37 -0.61
C GLY A 210 19.27 5.82 -0.40
N ASN A 211 18.59 6.54 0.50
CA ASN A 211 18.88 7.92 0.83
C ASN A 211 20.23 8.04 1.54
N ILE A 212 21.11 8.90 1.05
CA ILE A 212 22.50 9.03 1.52
C ILE A 212 22.83 10.44 1.97
N GLU A 213 23.79 10.56 2.90
CA GLU A 213 24.38 11.84 3.25
C GLU A 213 25.42 12.23 2.18
N LEU A 214 25.35 13.47 1.72
CA LEU A 214 26.17 13.98 0.64
C LEU A 214 26.41 15.48 0.81
N SER A 215 27.61 15.93 0.41
CA SER A 215 27.92 17.35 0.23
C SER A 215 28.51 17.59 -1.16
N GLY A 216 28.41 18.82 -1.64
CA GLY A 216 28.94 19.19 -2.95
C GLY A 216 28.96 20.68 -3.17
N THR A 217 29.45 21.08 -4.34
CA THR A 217 29.55 22.48 -4.74
C THR A 217 28.94 22.68 -6.11
N ILE A 218 28.24 23.79 -6.29
CA ILE A 218 27.61 24.20 -7.55
C ILE A 218 28.59 25.15 -8.25
N TYR A 219 28.83 24.88 -9.54
CA TYR A 219 29.69 25.66 -10.40
C TYR A 219 28.94 26.18 -11.62
N THR A 220 29.38 27.35 -12.13
CA THR A 220 28.99 27.76 -13.49
C THR A 220 29.57 26.77 -14.49
N LYS A 221 29.10 26.80 -15.72
CA LYS A 221 29.66 25.98 -16.80
C LYS A 221 31.14 26.32 -17.08
N GLU A 222 31.56 27.54 -16.82
CA GLU A 222 32.95 28.03 -16.96
C GLU A 222 33.84 27.61 -15.77
N GLY A 223 33.25 27.00 -14.72
CA GLY A 223 33.98 26.48 -13.56
C GLY A 223 34.11 27.45 -12.38
N ALA A 224 33.41 28.59 -12.39
CA ALA A 224 33.34 29.46 -11.21
C ALA A 224 32.40 28.87 -10.15
N GLU A 225 32.83 28.89 -8.89
CA GLU A 225 32.02 28.43 -7.76
C GLU A 225 30.88 29.41 -7.51
N ILE A 226 29.67 28.86 -7.29
CA ILE A 226 28.45 29.61 -6.98
C ILE A 226 28.08 29.45 -5.49
N THR A 227 27.88 28.20 -5.02
CA THR A 227 27.51 27.90 -3.66
C THR A 227 27.81 26.44 -3.34
N SER A 228 27.92 26.10 -2.06
CA SER A 228 27.98 24.71 -1.59
C SER A 228 26.60 24.22 -1.10
N PHE A 229 26.44 22.91 -1.01
CA PHE A 229 25.24 22.28 -0.50
C PHE A 229 25.59 21.02 0.28
N GLU A 230 24.73 20.68 1.25
CA GLU A 230 24.84 19.45 2.05
C GLU A 230 23.46 18.91 2.41
N THR A 231 23.38 17.62 2.64
CA THR A 231 22.17 16.98 3.12
C THR A 231 21.87 17.36 4.56
N LEU A 232 20.61 17.62 4.86
CA LEU A 232 20.13 17.94 6.22
C LEU A 232 19.44 16.73 6.89
N HIS A 233 18.66 15.99 6.11
CA HIS A 233 17.92 14.81 6.58
C HIS A 233 17.53 13.92 5.40
N ASP A 234 17.67 12.60 5.58
CA ASP A 234 17.17 11.56 4.65
C ASP A 234 17.57 11.78 3.19
N GLY A 235 18.86 12.14 2.98
CA GLY A 235 19.40 12.41 1.65
C GLY A 235 18.94 13.73 1.03
N MET A 236 18.17 14.54 1.75
CA MET A 236 17.62 15.80 1.26
C MET A 236 18.32 17.01 1.89
N GLY A 237 18.43 18.07 1.11
CA GLY A 237 18.95 19.38 1.52
C GLY A 237 18.46 20.47 0.58
N HIS A 238 18.96 21.69 0.78
CA HIS A 238 18.61 22.83 -0.04
C HIS A 238 19.72 23.87 -0.11
N PHE A 239 19.63 24.74 -1.10
CA PHE A 239 20.48 25.90 -1.25
C PHE A 239 19.74 27.02 -2.00
N GLU A 240 20.20 28.26 -1.84
CA GLU A 240 19.71 29.38 -2.66
C GLU A 240 20.50 29.44 -3.97
N TYR A 241 19.79 29.72 -5.06
CA TYR A 241 20.36 29.80 -6.38
C TYR A 241 19.70 30.88 -7.24
N THR A 242 20.57 31.73 -7.89
CA THR A 242 20.14 32.68 -8.92
C THR A 242 20.59 32.16 -10.27
N PRO A 243 19.71 31.59 -11.11
CA PRO A 243 20.10 30.96 -12.34
C PRO A 243 20.45 31.96 -13.43
N SER A 244 21.39 31.56 -14.28
CA SER A 244 21.70 32.22 -15.54
C SER A 244 21.09 31.45 -16.72
N ALA A 245 21.28 31.96 -17.93
CA ALA A 245 20.84 31.30 -19.16
C ALA A 245 21.46 29.90 -19.37
N GLN A 246 22.63 29.65 -18.82
CA GLN A 246 23.28 28.35 -18.90
C GLN A 246 23.10 27.61 -17.58
N PRO A 247 22.74 26.28 -17.60
CA PRO A 247 22.60 25.52 -16.39
C PRO A 247 23.94 25.35 -15.66
N ALA A 248 23.89 25.46 -14.33
CA ALA A 248 25.01 25.16 -13.46
C ALA A 248 25.22 23.66 -13.30
N VAL A 249 26.39 23.28 -12.79
CA VAL A 249 26.80 21.88 -12.58
C VAL A 249 27.14 21.68 -11.10
N ALA A 250 26.50 20.69 -10.47
CA ALA A 250 26.84 20.21 -9.15
C ALA A 250 27.97 19.17 -9.24
N LYS A 251 29.03 19.38 -8.45
CA LYS A 251 30.15 18.43 -8.33
C LYS A 251 30.15 17.85 -6.92
N VAL A 252 30.15 16.53 -6.85
CA VAL A 252 30.13 15.76 -5.60
C VAL A 252 31.20 14.69 -5.60
N ASP A 253 31.71 14.35 -4.42
CA ASP A 253 32.59 13.19 -4.22
C ASP A 253 31.81 12.14 -3.44
N PHE A 254 31.67 10.96 -4.01
CA PHE A 254 31.00 9.85 -3.37
C PHE A 254 31.87 8.59 -3.48
N GLN A 255 32.23 8.03 -2.34
CA GLN A 255 33.09 6.85 -2.25
C GLN A 255 34.40 7.01 -3.06
N GLY A 256 35.03 8.21 -3.00
CA GLY A 256 36.28 8.53 -3.69
C GLY A 256 36.17 8.69 -5.20
N LYS A 257 34.95 8.81 -5.75
CA LYS A 257 34.68 9.09 -7.16
C LYS A 257 33.97 10.43 -7.29
N LYS A 258 34.38 11.19 -8.30
CA LYS A 258 33.75 12.47 -8.62
C LYS A 258 32.60 12.25 -9.59
N TYR A 259 31.49 12.88 -9.28
CA TYR A 259 30.27 12.88 -10.09
C TYR A 259 29.86 14.30 -10.40
N GLU A 260 29.27 14.49 -11.58
CA GLU A 260 28.73 15.77 -12.01
C GLU A 260 27.28 15.64 -12.38
N PHE A 261 26.44 16.53 -11.87
CA PHE A 261 25.00 16.59 -12.12
C PHE A 261 24.61 17.98 -12.62
N THR A 262 23.91 18.03 -13.74
CA THR A 262 23.44 19.30 -14.29
C THR A 262 22.15 19.73 -13.58
N LEU A 263 22.09 21.00 -13.15
CA LEU A 263 20.87 21.59 -12.59
C LEU A 263 19.82 21.77 -13.71
N PRO A 264 18.53 21.87 -13.35
CA PRO A 264 17.48 22.16 -14.31
C PRO A 264 17.75 23.46 -15.09
N GLN A 265 17.39 23.47 -16.37
CA GLN A 265 17.49 24.66 -17.23
C GLN A 265 16.51 25.74 -16.72
N ALA A 266 17.02 26.97 -16.59
CA ALA A 266 16.18 28.11 -16.26
C ALA A 266 15.31 28.55 -17.45
N LEU A 267 14.11 29.01 -17.16
CA LEU A 267 13.25 29.67 -18.14
C LEU A 267 13.72 31.10 -18.35
N PRO A 268 13.83 31.61 -19.60
CA PRO A 268 14.21 33.00 -19.86
C PRO A 268 13.22 34.01 -19.31
N ASN A 269 11.93 33.64 -19.23
CA ASN A 269 10.86 34.43 -18.61
C ASN A 269 9.92 33.50 -17.84
N GLY A 270 9.50 33.92 -16.64
CA GLY A 270 8.61 33.09 -15.82
C GLY A 270 8.33 33.67 -14.43
N TYR A 271 7.79 32.80 -13.61
CA TYR A 271 7.40 33.12 -12.25
C TYR A 271 8.05 32.14 -11.28
N VAL A 272 8.40 32.62 -10.09
CA VAL A 272 8.83 31.82 -8.95
C VAL A 272 7.82 32.01 -7.84
N LEU A 273 7.31 30.91 -7.32
CA LEU A 273 6.38 30.88 -6.19
C LEU A 273 7.12 30.32 -4.98
N SER A 274 7.29 31.12 -3.95
CA SER A 274 7.89 30.70 -2.70
C SER A 274 6.95 30.87 -1.52
N THR A 275 7.17 30.09 -0.47
CA THR A 275 6.32 30.11 0.72
C THR A 275 7.16 30.02 1.99
N VAL A 276 6.75 30.73 3.03
CA VAL A 276 7.30 30.60 4.38
C VAL A 276 6.15 30.36 5.34
N ASN A 277 6.19 29.23 6.04
CA ASN A 277 5.19 28.86 7.03
C ASN A 277 5.73 29.14 8.44
N ASN A 278 5.33 30.27 9.01
CA ASN A 278 5.66 30.67 10.36
C ASN A 278 4.45 30.45 11.28
N ALA A 279 4.68 29.89 12.47
CA ALA A 279 3.71 29.57 13.52
C ALA A 279 2.35 30.32 13.42
N GLY A 280 1.43 29.81 12.63
CA GLY A 280 0.07 30.37 12.47
C GLY A 280 -0.14 31.29 11.27
N ALA A 281 0.89 31.57 10.45
CA ALA A 281 0.81 32.41 9.26
C ALA A 281 1.59 31.82 8.08
N LEU A 282 0.95 31.74 6.93
CA LEU A 282 1.58 31.37 5.65
C LEU A 282 1.86 32.62 4.85
N LEU A 283 3.14 32.97 4.68
CA LEU A 283 3.57 33.97 3.72
C LEU A 283 3.70 33.32 2.35
N VAL A 284 3.08 33.90 1.35
CA VAL A 284 3.19 33.51 -0.05
C VAL A 284 3.80 34.67 -0.83
N LYS A 285 4.85 34.38 -1.58
CA LYS A 285 5.57 35.36 -2.42
C LYS A 285 5.61 34.85 -3.85
N VAL A 286 5.32 35.77 -4.79
CA VAL A 286 5.46 35.54 -6.23
C VAL A 286 6.44 36.56 -6.79
N SER A 287 7.49 36.07 -7.43
CA SER A 287 8.52 36.87 -8.13
C SER A 287 8.54 36.52 -9.61
N CYS A 288 9.00 37.46 -10.44
CA CYS A 288 9.19 37.23 -11.87
C CYS A 288 10.35 38.10 -12.40
N ASN A 289 10.79 37.83 -13.61
CA ASN A 289 11.83 38.61 -14.26
C ASN A 289 11.36 39.56 -15.37
N THR A 290 10.05 39.74 -15.54
CA THR A 290 9.45 40.64 -16.53
C THR A 290 9.21 42.05 -15.97
N ALA A 291 9.68 43.08 -16.69
CA ALA A 291 9.53 44.48 -16.26
C ALA A 291 8.07 45.00 -16.33
N THR A 292 7.26 44.43 -17.20
CA THR A 292 5.87 44.79 -17.38
C THR A 292 4.95 43.65 -16.98
N PRO A 293 3.84 43.90 -16.22
CA PRO A 293 2.88 42.87 -15.95
C PRO A 293 2.29 42.35 -17.26
N GLN A 294 2.46 41.06 -17.52
CA GLN A 294 1.92 40.47 -18.74
C GLN A 294 0.42 40.16 -18.62
N ASP A 295 -0.04 39.80 -17.41
CA ASP A 295 -1.45 39.52 -17.12
C ASP A 295 -1.74 39.55 -15.61
N THR A 296 -3.03 39.57 -15.27
CA THR A 296 -3.49 39.32 -13.89
C THR A 296 -3.48 37.82 -13.69
N LEU A 297 -2.82 37.37 -12.62
CA LEU A 297 -2.72 35.98 -12.18
C LEU A 297 -3.55 35.77 -10.91
N ALA A 298 -3.74 34.54 -10.51
CA ALA A 298 -4.29 34.20 -9.21
C ALA A 298 -3.49 33.09 -8.53
N VAL A 299 -3.28 33.26 -7.24
CA VAL A 299 -2.81 32.19 -6.36
C VAL A 299 -4.04 31.50 -5.77
N PHE A 300 -4.12 30.18 -6.00
CA PHE A 300 -5.10 29.32 -5.38
C PHE A 300 -4.48 28.52 -4.26
N ILE A 301 -5.18 28.37 -3.14
CA ILE A 301 -4.81 27.45 -2.08
C ILE A 301 -5.88 26.39 -1.99
N SER A 302 -5.48 25.16 -2.21
CA SER A 302 -6.36 23.98 -2.15
C SER A 302 -5.81 22.94 -1.18
N HIS A 303 -6.67 22.07 -0.68
CA HIS A 303 -6.34 20.91 0.10
C HIS A 303 -7.05 19.70 -0.47
N GLN A 304 -6.26 18.69 -0.88
CA GLN A 304 -6.79 17.45 -1.43
C GLN A 304 -7.82 17.64 -2.56
N GLY A 305 -7.52 18.58 -3.47
CA GLY A 305 -8.37 18.92 -4.61
C GLY A 305 -9.53 19.87 -4.31
N ARG A 306 -9.72 20.28 -3.05
CA ARG A 306 -10.77 21.25 -2.64
C ARG A 306 -10.15 22.64 -2.50
N PRO A 307 -10.61 23.66 -3.22
CA PRO A 307 -10.10 25.03 -3.09
C PRO A 307 -10.68 25.72 -1.86
N TYR A 308 -9.85 26.50 -1.18
CA TYR A 308 -10.21 27.27 0.03
C TYR A 308 -10.09 28.78 -0.17
N VAL A 309 -9.01 29.21 -0.84
CA VAL A 309 -8.69 30.63 -1.01
C VAL A 309 -8.20 30.86 -2.44
N HIS A 310 -8.54 32.03 -2.99
CA HIS A 310 -7.83 32.58 -4.15
C HIS A 310 -7.51 34.06 -3.93
N GLN A 311 -6.32 34.49 -4.40
CA GLN A 311 -5.84 35.85 -4.32
C GLN A 311 -5.34 36.30 -5.69
N LEU A 312 -5.87 37.43 -6.17
CA LEU A 312 -5.40 38.04 -7.41
C LEU A 312 -4.06 38.73 -7.19
N ILE A 313 -3.17 38.58 -8.14
CA ILE A 313 -1.85 39.18 -8.13
C ILE A 313 -1.48 39.72 -9.52
N SER A 314 -0.57 40.72 -9.49
CA SER A 314 0.06 41.27 -10.69
C SER A 314 1.54 41.48 -10.36
N CYS A 315 2.43 40.67 -10.91
CA CYS A 315 3.85 40.65 -10.57
C CYS A 315 4.70 41.35 -11.62
N ARG A 316 5.70 42.11 -11.16
CA ARG A 316 6.74 42.70 -11.97
C ARG A 316 8.12 42.39 -11.37
N ALA A 317 9.18 42.47 -12.16
CA ALA A 317 10.55 42.19 -11.73
C ALA A 317 10.99 43.06 -10.54
N ASP A 318 10.60 44.35 -10.55
CA ASP A 318 10.92 45.33 -9.52
C ASP A 318 9.93 45.38 -8.34
N ALA A 319 8.82 44.59 -8.41
CA ALA A 319 7.74 44.58 -7.42
C ALA A 319 7.17 43.17 -7.24
N PRO A 320 7.92 42.27 -6.55
CA PRO A 320 7.38 40.98 -6.13
C PRO A 320 6.10 41.17 -5.32
N GLN A 321 5.16 40.23 -5.43
CA GLN A 321 3.91 40.29 -4.70
C GLN A 321 3.95 39.33 -3.51
N GLU A 322 3.60 39.85 -2.34
CA GLU A 322 3.57 39.09 -1.11
C GLU A 322 2.23 39.26 -0.41
N PHE A 323 1.74 38.20 0.22
CA PHE A 323 0.57 38.25 1.08
C PHE A 323 0.65 37.19 2.18
N ILE A 324 -0.03 37.44 3.28
CA ILE A 324 -0.03 36.57 4.47
C ILE A 324 -1.42 36.04 4.70
N LEU A 325 -1.49 34.72 4.93
CA LEU A 325 -2.73 34.01 5.27
C LEU A 325 -2.63 33.38 6.66
N PRO A 326 -3.61 33.58 7.54
CA PRO A 326 -3.64 32.91 8.84
C PRO A 326 -3.97 31.43 8.64
N THR A 327 -3.04 30.54 9.03
CA THR A 327 -3.18 29.08 8.83
C THR A 327 -4.33 28.47 9.63
N ARG A 328 -4.76 29.13 10.76
CA ARG A 328 -5.92 28.68 11.56
C ARG A 328 -7.25 28.56 10.80
N LYS A 329 -7.34 29.19 9.62
CA LYS A 329 -8.51 29.11 8.74
C LYS A 329 -8.39 28.06 7.65
N LEU A 330 -7.25 27.38 7.56
CA LEU A 330 -6.94 26.36 6.58
C LEU A 330 -7.08 24.97 7.20
N PRO A 331 -7.35 23.93 6.40
CA PRO A 331 -7.40 22.57 6.92
C PRO A 331 -6.03 22.07 7.37
N ALA A 332 -6.00 21.01 8.19
CA ALA A 332 -4.77 20.31 8.53
C ALA A 332 -4.32 19.40 7.37
N GLY A 333 -3.01 19.28 7.18
CA GLY A 333 -2.39 18.43 6.14
C GLY A 333 -1.66 19.24 5.09
N VAL A 334 -1.37 18.59 3.96
CA VAL A 334 -0.66 19.21 2.84
C VAL A 334 -1.58 20.13 2.04
N LEU A 335 -1.23 21.41 2.02
CA LEU A 335 -1.88 22.41 1.18
C LEU A 335 -1.11 22.56 -0.14
N GLN A 336 -1.84 22.68 -1.24
CA GLN A 336 -1.31 22.98 -2.57
C GLN A 336 -1.54 24.48 -2.85
N VAL A 337 -0.44 25.20 -3.05
CA VAL A 337 -0.43 26.61 -3.45
C VAL A 337 -0.11 26.64 -4.93
N SER A 338 -1.02 27.08 -5.78
CA SER A 338 -0.90 27.08 -7.23
C SER A 338 -1.05 28.47 -7.81
N LEU A 339 -0.10 28.91 -8.65
CA LEU A 339 -0.19 30.12 -9.42
C LEU A 339 -0.83 29.81 -10.78
N ILE A 340 -1.96 30.44 -11.09
CA ILE A 340 -2.76 30.14 -12.28
C ILE A 340 -2.96 31.40 -13.13
N ASN A 341 -2.82 31.26 -14.44
CA ASN A 341 -3.11 32.34 -15.40
C ASN A 341 -4.59 32.37 -15.82
N ARG A 342 -4.98 33.39 -16.59
CA ARG A 342 -6.37 33.57 -17.06
C ARG A 342 -6.88 32.45 -17.95
N ALA A 343 -5.98 31.71 -18.61
CA ALA A 343 -6.34 30.55 -19.43
C ALA A 343 -6.58 29.26 -18.60
N GLY A 344 -6.40 29.33 -17.27
CA GLY A 344 -6.51 28.18 -16.39
C GLY A 344 -5.27 27.29 -16.29
N ASN A 345 -4.14 27.72 -16.90
CA ASN A 345 -2.90 26.97 -16.82
C ASN A 345 -2.19 27.25 -15.50
N THR A 346 -1.73 26.20 -14.83
CA THR A 346 -0.88 26.28 -13.66
C THR A 346 0.54 26.62 -14.09
N LEU A 347 1.10 27.71 -13.55
CA LEU A 347 2.44 28.22 -13.85
C LEU A 347 3.46 27.73 -12.82
N CYS A 348 3.10 27.78 -11.53
CA CYS A 348 3.94 27.32 -10.41
C CYS A 348 3.08 26.59 -9.39
N GLU A 349 3.71 25.67 -8.66
CA GLU A 349 3.05 24.96 -7.56
C GLU A 349 4.00 24.74 -6.39
N ARG A 350 3.48 24.83 -5.18
CA ARG A 350 4.21 24.62 -3.95
C ARG A 350 3.32 23.92 -2.92
N PHE A 351 3.85 22.89 -2.26
CA PHE A 351 3.17 22.26 -1.14
C PHE A 351 3.64 22.85 0.19
N VAL A 352 2.70 23.00 1.11
CA VAL A 352 2.93 23.54 2.45
C VAL A 352 2.17 22.68 3.45
N PHE A 353 2.77 22.34 4.57
CA PHE A 353 2.07 21.63 5.63
C PHE A 353 1.38 22.62 6.59
N SER A 354 0.10 22.42 6.81
CA SER A 354 -0.71 23.18 7.77
C SER A 354 -1.20 22.25 8.89
N ASN A 355 -1.03 22.67 10.13
CA ASN A 355 -1.55 21.93 11.28
C ASN A 355 -2.22 22.87 12.27
N PRO A 356 -3.43 23.40 11.91
CA PRO A 356 -4.17 24.34 12.75
C PRO A 356 -4.83 23.68 13.96
N ARG A 357 -4.93 22.35 13.98
CA ARG A 357 -5.58 21.57 15.04
C ARG A 357 -4.56 20.68 15.70
N ALA A 358 -4.44 20.77 17.01
CA ALA A 358 -3.63 19.82 17.76
C ALA A 358 -4.27 18.42 17.70
N PRO A 359 -3.45 17.35 17.57
CA PRO A 359 -3.95 15.99 17.56
C PRO A 359 -4.59 15.60 18.90
N LEU A 360 -5.39 14.53 18.89
CA LEU A 360 -5.83 13.90 20.13
C LEU A 360 -4.61 13.36 20.89
N GLN A 361 -4.63 13.53 22.19
CA GLN A 361 -3.60 13.03 23.09
C GLN A 361 -4.04 11.67 23.61
N LEU A 362 -3.24 10.65 23.32
CA LEU A 362 -3.40 9.30 23.85
C LEU A 362 -2.29 9.05 24.88
N SER A 363 -2.64 8.42 26.00
CA SER A 363 -1.68 7.96 27.00
C SER A 363 -2.06 6.57 27.49
N ALA A 364 -1.06 5.80 27.92
CA ALA A 364 -1.24 4.49 28.53
C ALA A 364 -0.48 4.46 29.86
N GLU A 365 -1.18 4.18 30.93
CA GLU A 365 -0.65 4.12 32.28
C GLU A 365 -0.71 2.70 32.83
N GLY A 366 0.17 2.36 33.80
CA GLY A 366 0.19 1.07 34.47
C GLY A 366 1.04 -0.01 33.80
N LEU A 367 1.73 0.31 32.70
CA LEU A 367 2.67 -0.62 32.05
C LEU A 367 3.97 -0.75 32.89
N LYS A 368 4.48 -1.98 32.99
CA LYS A 368 5.75 -2.31 33.65
C LYS A 368 6.88 -2.32 32.63
N GLU A 369 8.11 -2.09 33.10
CA GLU A 369 9.31 -2.14 32.26
C GLU A 369 9.47 -3.51 31.59
N VAL A 370 9.33 -4.59 32.36
CA VAL A 370 9.42 -5.99 31.89
C VAL A 370 8.32 -6.82 32.52
N TYR A 371 7.76 -7.72 31.76
CA TYR A 371 6.78 -8.72 32.20
C TYR A 371 7.41 -10.11 32.19
N THR A 372 7.23 -10.84 33.28
CA THR A 372 7.62 -12.25 33.35
C THR A 372 6.76 -13.13 32.45
N PRO A 373 7.18 -14.36 32.16
CA PRO A 373 6.39 -15.29 31.38
C PRO A 373 4.96 -15.42 31.90
N TYR A 374 3.99 -15.37 31.01
CA TYR A 374 2.56 -15.52 31.26
C TYR A 374 1.95 -14.50 32.25
N ALA A 375 2.71 -13.46 32.64
CA ALA A 375 2.21 -12.45 33.57
C ALA A 375 1.07 -11.63 32.97
N PRO A 376 0.10 -11.19 33.80
CA PRO A 376 -0.93 -10.27 33.34
C PRO A 376 -0.34 -8.91 33.00
N ILE A 377 -0.73 -8.38 31.86
CA ILE A 377 -0.45 -7.03 31.36
C ILE A 377 -1.74 -6.25 31.51
N ARG A 378 -1.70 -5.20 32.31
CA ARG A 378 -2.84 -4.30 32.48
C ARG A 378 -2.39 -2.88 32.28
N CYS A 379 -3.11 -2.14 31.44
CA CYS A 379 -2.92 -0.69 31.28
C CYS A 379 -4.25 0.04 31.18
N GLU A 380 -4.25 1.29 31.61
CA GLU A 380 -5.35 2.22 31.41
C GLU A 380 -5.01 3.14 30.25
N LEU A 381 -5.77 3.03 29.17
CA LEU A 381 -5.69 3.93 28.01
C LEU A 381 -6.56 5.16 28.29
N GLN A 382 -6.04 6.36 27.99
CA GLN A 382 -6.79 7.59 28.07
C GLN A 382 -6.69 8.38 26.77
N VAL A 383 -7.81 8.97 26.33
CA VAL A 383 -7.92 9.84 25.14
C VAL A 383 -8.44 11.20 25.58
N LYS A 384 -7.71 12.26 25.20
CA LYS A 384 -8.07 13.67 25.46
C LYS A 384 -7.90 14.51 24.20
N ASN A 385 -8.65 15.60 24.11
CA ASN A 385 -8.39 16.62 23.11
C ASN A 385 -7.27 17.58 23.57
N ALA A 386 -6.90 18.53 22.74
CA ALA A 386 -5.86 19.52 23.04
C ALA A 386 -6.13 20.42 24.26
N LYS A 387 -7.38 20.49 24.71
CA LYS A 387 -7.78 21.25 25.90
C LYS A 387 -7.73 20.40 27.18
N GLY A 388 -7.37 19.10 27.05
CA GLY A 388 -7.40 18.15 28.16
C GLY A 388 -8.79 17.56 28.45
N GLU A 389 -9.80 17.85 27.62
CA GLU A 389 -11.15 17.29 27.76
C GLU A 389 -11.16 15.83 27.30
N PRO A 390 -11.82 14.91 28.03
CA PRO A 390 -11.87 13.50 27.66
C PRO A 390 -12.71 13.30 26.38
N ILE A 391 -12.29 12.31 25.58
CA ILE A 391 -12.97 11.94 24.34
C ILE A 391 -13.38 10.48 24.42
N SER A 392 -14.69 10.22 24.29
CA SER A 392 -15.24 8.87 24.12
C SER A 392 -15.19 8.50 22.63
N GLY A 393 -14.66 7.34 22.32
CA GLY A 393 -14.56 6.85 20.94
C GLY A 393 -13.94 5.47 20.85
N ASP A 394 -13.80 4.99 19.63
CA ASP A 394 -13.17 3.71 19.32
C ASP A 394 -11.69 3.91 19.03
N VAL A 395 -10.84 3.12 19.67
CA VAL A 395 -9.39 3.14 19.53
C VAL A 395 -8.93 1.77 19.07
N SER A 396 -8.15 1.69 18.00
CA SER A 396 -7.47 0.44 17.65
C SER A 396 -6.17 0.31 18.44
N VAL A 397 -5.96 -0.83 19.09
CA VAL A 397 -4.84 -1.04 20.02
C VAL A 397 -4.12 -2.34 19.71
N SER A 398 -2.79 -2.25 19.65
CA SER A 398 -1.86 -3.39 19.59
C SER A 398 -0.91 -3.33 20.79
N ILE A 399 -0.69 -4.48 21.47
CA ILE A 399 0.40 -4.67 22.42
C ILE A 399 1.26 -5.81 21.90
N ARG A 400 2.58 -5.57 21.82
CA ARG A 400 3.54 -6.48 21.22
C ARG A 400 4.70 -6.78 22.16
N ASP A 401 5.28 -7.97 21.99
CA ASP A 401 6.58 -8.31 22.57
C ASP A 401 7.66 -7.43 21.94
N ALA A 402 8.30 -6.60 22.74
CA ALA A 402 9.27 -5.63 22.25
C ALA A 402 10.62 -6.24 21.85
N VAL A 403 10.94 -7.43 22.33
CA VAL A 403 12.18 -8.13 21.98
C VAL A 403 12.05 -8.84 20.64
N ARG A 404 10.86 -9.37 20.34
CA ARG A 404 10.59 -10.19 19.14
C ARG A 404 9.83 -9.46 18.06
N SER A 405 9.46 -8.20 18.29
CA SER A 405 8.84 -7.33 17.29
C SER A 405 9.76 -6.17 16.97
N ASP A 406 9.71 -5.69 15.75
CA ASP A 406 10.53 -4.58 15.33
C ASP A 406 9.96 -3.25 15.85
N TYR A 407 10.83 -2.42 16.42
CA TYR A 407 10.49 -1.10 16.85
C TYR A 407 10.97 -0.05 15.84
N LEU A 408 10.05 0.39 15.01
CA LEU A 408 10.29 1.48 14.07
C LEU A 408 9.77 2.77 14.71
N GLU A 409 10.69 3.57 15.29
CA GLU A 409 10.34 4.72 16.12
C GLU A 409 9.43 5.73 15.41
N TYR A 410 9.79 6.07 14.19
CA TYR A 410 9.13 7.12 13.39
C TYR A 410 8.30 6.55 12.24
N ASP A 411 7.78 5.33 12.41
CA ASP A 411 6.95 4.67 11.42
C ASP A 411 5.70 5.47 11.04
N ASN A 412 5.13 5.13 9.89
CA ASN A 412 3.87 5.71 9.44
C ASN A 412 2.72 5.33 10.40
N ASN A 413 1.87 6.28 10.70
CA ASN A 413 0.69 6.12 11.54
C ASN A 413 -0.50 6.90 10.94
N ILE A 414 -1.68 6.80 11.53
CA ILE A 414 -2.89 7.44 11.01
C ILE A 414 -2.72 8.96 10.81
N PHE A 415 -1.97 9.66 11.70
CA PHE A 415 -1.73 11.08 11.57
C PHE A 415 -0.83 11.40 10.38
N THR A 416 0.32 10.72 10.28
CA THR A 416 1.29 10.96 9.21
C THR A 416 0.76 10.48 7.85
N ASP A 417 -0.04 9.43 7.82
CA ASP A 417 -0.64 8.95 6.58
C ASP A 417 -1.70 9.92 6.05
N LEU A 418 -2.74 10.17 6.82
CA LEU A 418 -3.86 10.98 6.35
C LEU A 418 -3.51 12.44 6.08
N LEU A 419 -2.50 13.00 6.77
CA LEU A 419 -2.14 14.41 6.68
C LEU A 419 -0.89 14.69 5.82
N LEU A 420 -0.03 13.70 5.57
CA LEU A 420 1.23 13.90 4.85
C LEU A 420 1.42 12.89 3.71
N THR A 421 1.70 11.61 4.03
CA THR A 421 2.24 10.66 3.05
C THR A 421 1.24 10.31 1.96
N SER A 422 -0.04 10.19 2.28
CA SER A 422 -1.09 9.92 1.30
C SER A 422 -1.28 11.05 0.27
N ASP A 423 -0.82 12.27 0.54
CA ASP A 423 -0.92 13.43 -0.37
C ASP A 423 0.33 13.62 -1.24
N LEU A 424 1.43 12.97 -0.90
CA LEU A 424 2.71 13.07 -1.60
C LEU A 424 2.95 11.85 -2.50
N LYS A 425 3.75 12.01 -3.56
CA LYS A 425 4.18 10.90 -4.44
C LYS A 425 5.53 10.35 -3.96
N GLY A 426 5.71 9.04 -4.12
CA GLY A 426 6.89 8.31 -3.69
C GLY A 426 6.86 7.89 -2.23
N TYR A 427 7.81 7.04 -1.87
CA TYR A 427 7.96 6.56 -0.49
C TYR A 427 8.61 7.63 0.39
N ILE A 428 8.04 7.87 1.56
CA ILE A 428 8.59 8.77 2.59
C ILE A 428 9.10 7.91 3.74
N HIS A 429 10.40 7.96 3.97
CA HIS A 429 11.03 7.24 5.05
C HIS A 429 10.74 7.91 6.39
N GLN A 430 10.40 7.12 7.41
CA GLN A 430 10.17 7.57 8.78
C GLN A 430 9.32 8.85 8.92
N PRO A 431 8.09 8.92 8.39
CA PRO A 431 7.31 10.15 8.35
C PRO A 431 6.98 10.73 9.73
N GLY A 432 6.98 9.90 10.78
CA GLY A 432 6.82 10.35 12.17
C GLY A 432 7.93 11.25 12.67
N TYR A 433 9.12 11.17 12.08
CA TYR A 433 10.28 11.99 12.45
C TYR A 433 10.00 13.49 12.41
N TYR A 434 9.30 13.94 11.37
CA TYR A 434 9.01 15.37 11.17
C TYR A 434 8.10 15.96 12.23
N PHE A 435 7.41 15.13 13.02
CA PHE A 435 6.44 15.53 14.05
C PHE A 435 6.83 15.13 15.47
N ALA A 436 7.95 14.45 15.65
CA ALA A 436 8.36 13.91 16.94
C ALA A 436 8.62 14.99 18.01
N SER A 437 9.07 16.16 17.60
CA SER A 437 9.24 17.31 18.50
C SER A 437 9.12 18.64 17.74
N PRO A 438 8.53 19.69 18.32
CA PRO A 438 8.51 21.01 17.71
C PRO A 438 9.92 21.60 17.68
N SER A 439 10.47 21.79 16.48
CA SER A 439 11.81 22.34 16.26
C SER A 439 11.84 23.10 14.94
N PRO A 440 12.50 24.28 14.89
CA PRO A 440 12.68 25.02 13.64
C PRO A 440 13.40 24.18 12.58
N ARG A 441 14.38 23.37 12.99
CA ARG A 441 15.10 22.47 12.10
C ARG A 441 14.15 21.46 11.45
N LYS A 442 13.30 20.78 12.21
CA LYS A 442 12.32 19.82 11.68
C LYS A 442 11.28 20.47 10.78
N GLN A 443 10.92 21.74 11.06
CA GLN A 443 10.05 22.50 10.15
C GLN A 443 10.73 22.75 8.80
N THR A 444 12.03 23.10 8.79
CA THR A 444 12.82 23.24 7.56
C THR A 444 12.94 21.91 6.83
N GLU A 445 13.24 20.82 7.54
CA GLU A 445 13.35 19.47 6.94
C GLU A 445 12.01 19.00 6.34
N LEU A 446 10.88 19.28 7.01
CA LEU A 446 9.55 19.02 6.46
C LEU A 446 9.26 19.88 5.22
N ASP A 447 9.68 21.13 5.23
CA ASP A 447 9.52 22.05 4.10
C ASP A 447 10.32 21.59 2.87
N ILE A 448 11.55 21.12 3.07
CA ILE A 448 12.39 20.50 2.03
C ILE A 448 11.73 19.22 1.48
N LEU A 449 11.21 18.34 2.37
CA LEU A 449 10.46 17.16 1.95
C LEU A 449 9.32 17.54 0.99
N LEU A 450 8.57 18.60 1.31
CA LEU A 450 7.44 19.06 0.50
C LEU A 450 7.87 19.65 -0.85
N ILE A 451 9.09 20.19 -0.98
CA ILE A 451 9.65 20.57 -2.29
C ILE A 451 10.03 19.33 -3.08
N VAL A 452 10.74 18.40 -2.47
CA VAL A 452 11.24 17.18 -3.12
C VAL A 452 10.10 16.27 -3.59
N HIS A 453 9.07 16.09 -2.78
CA HIS A 453 7.91 15.24 -3.08
C HIS A 453 6.70 16.02 -3.65
N GLY A 454 6.91 17.26 -4.09
CA GLY A 454 5.89 18.21 -4.54
C GLY A 454 5.22 17.89 -5.88
N TRP A 455 5.04 16.60 -6.24
CA TRP A 455 4.40 16.18 -7.48
C TRP A 455 2.87 16.09 -7.33
N ARG A 456 2.15 16.56 -8.36
CA ARG A 456 0.68 16.63 -8.37
C ARG A 456 0.03 15.26 -8.16
N LYS A 457 -0.82 15.15 -7.16
CA LYS A 457 -1.88 14.13 -7.05
C LYS A 457 -3.25 14.70 -7.40
N TYR A 458 -3.43 16.02 -7.23
CA TYR A 458 -4.68 16.73 -7.50
C TYR A 458 -4.46 17.75 -8.61
N ASP A 459 -5.08 17.53 -9.76
CA ASP A 459 -4.94 18.42 -10.92
C ASP A 459 -6.02 19.52 -10.88
N MET A 460 -5.59 20.76 -10.62
CA MET A 460 -6.47 21.92 -10.61
C MET A 460 -7.06 22.19 -11.99
N SER A 461 -6.35 21.88 -13.08
CA SER A 461 -6.84 22.10 -14.45
C SER A 461 -8.09 21.27 -14.74
N GLN A 462 -8.15 20.04 -14.22
CA GLN A 462 -9.34 19.21 -14.30
C GLN A 462 -10.50 19.80 -13.49
N ALA A 463 -10.21 20.30 -12.29
CA ALA A 463 -11.24 20.84 -11.38
C ALA A 463 -11.89 22.13 -11.89
N ILE A 464 -11.15 22.96 -12.64
CA ILE A 464 -11.64 24.19 -13.25
C ILE A 464 -12.16 24.03 -14.68
N SER A 465 -12.05 22.83 -15.25
CA SER A 465 -12.51 22.53 -16.60
C SER A 465 -14.03 22.65 -16.74
N THR A 466 -14.48 23.15 -17.88
CA THR A 466 -15.89 23.13 -18.27
C THR A 466 -16.32 21.81 -18.94
N ALA A 467 -15.34 20.97 -19.29
CA ALA A 467 -15.61 19.65 -19.88
C ALA A 467 -16.25 18.72 -18.81
N PRO A 468 -17.25 17.91 -19.21
CA PRO A 468 -17.85 16.94 -18.29
C PRO A 468 -16.81 15.94 -17.80
N PHE A 469 -16.74 15.78 -16.49
CA PHE A 469 -15.91 14.71 -15.90
C PHE A 469 -16.67 13.39 -15.93
N THR A 470 -16.07 12.38 -16.51
CA THR A 470 -16.59 11.01 -16.52
C THR A 470 -15.68 10.15 -15.66
N PRO A 471 -16.15 9.69 -14.48
CA PRO A 471 -15.34 8.85 -13.62
C PRO A 471 -15.06 7.50 -14.27
N LEU A 472 -13.84 6.97 -14.09
CA LEU A 472 -13.43 5.66 -14.60
C LEU A 472 -14.15 4.51 -13.89
N GLN A 473 -14.52 4.71 -12.63
CA GLN A 473 -15.25 3.78 -11.78
C GLN A 473 -16.37 4.51 -11.05
N LEU A 474 -17.42 3.79 -10.67
CA LEU A 474 -18.52 4.32 -9.87
C LEU A 474 -18.36 3.93 -8.39
N PRO A 475 -18.89 4.73 -7.45
CA PRO A 475 -18.89 4.37 -6.04
C PRO A 475 -19.84 3.18 -5.78
N GLU A 476 -19.48 2.36 -4.80
CA GLU A 476 -20.24 1.18 -4.41
C GLU A 476 -20.85 1.37 -3.01
N ALA A 477 -22.12 1.76 -2.95
CA ALA A 477 -22.86 1.90 -1.69
C ALA A 477 -23.23 0.53 -1.07
N GLN A 478 -23.07 -0.56 -1.80
CA GLN A 478 -23.31 -1.95 -1.41
C GLN A 478 -22.50 -2.88 -2.31
N LEU A 479 -22.53 -4.18 -2.05
CA LEU A 479 -21.97 -5.16 -2.97
C LEU A 479 -22.64 -5.07 -4.34
N VAL A 480 -21.84 -5.07 -5.41
CA VAL A 480 -22.33 -5.01 -6.78
C VAL A 480 -21.59 -6.00 -7.67
N LEU A 481 -22.31 -6.56 -8.63
CA LEU A 481 -21.73 -7.36 -9.68
C LEU A 481 -21.71 -6.51 -10.95
N ASN A 482 -20.51 -6.12 -11.38
CA ASN A 482 -20.29 -5.31 -12.57
C ASN A 482 -19.80 -6.17 -13.74
N GLY A 483 -20.12 -5.77 -14.95
CA GLY A 483 -19.68 -6.47 -16.13
C GLY A 483 -20.07 -5.82 -17.43
N GLN A 484 -19.82 -6.55 -18.52
CA GLN A 484 -20.13 -6.12 -19.88
C GLN A 484 -20.69 -7.29 -20.71
N VAL A 485 -21.66 -7.01 -21.53
CA VAL A 485 -22.22 -7.97 -22.50
C VAL A 485 -21.70 -7.62 -23.89
N LYS A 486 -21.12 -8.60 -24.58
CA LYS A 486 -20.65 -8.50 -25.96
C LYS A 486 -21.29 -9.57 -26.84
N SER A 487 -21.44 -9.30 -28.13
CA SER A 487 -21.78 -10.31 -29.09
C SER A 487 -20.65 -11.32 -29.25
N THR A 488 -20.96 -12.60 -29.22
CA THR A 488 -20.00 -13.69 -29.46
C THR A 488 -19.44 -13.70 -30.87
N ILE A 489 -20.26 -13.30 -31.86
CA ILE A 489 -19.93 -13.34 -33.31
C ILE A 489 -19.20 -12.06 -33.73
N LEU A 490 -19.80 -10.90 -33.48
CA LEU A 490 -19.27 -9.61 -33.93
C LEU A 490 -18.34 -8.94 -32.93
N LYS A 491 -18.22 -9.48 -31.72
CA LYS A 491 -17.43 -8.91 -30.58
C LYS A 491 -17.79 -7.46 -30.20
N ASN A 492 -18.87 -6.90 -30.78
CA ASN A 492 -19.36 -5.58 -30.45
C ASN A 492 -20.10 -5.59 -29.10
N LYS A 493 -20.19 -4.42 -28.46
CA LYS A 493 -20.93 -4.19 -27.24
C LYS A 493 -22.43 -4.26 -27.50
N LEU A 494 -23.16 -4.94 -26.60
CA LEU A 494 -24.61 -5.12 -26.73
C LEU A 494 -25.36 -4.25 -25.70
N LYS A 495 -25.99 -3.19 -26.18
CA LYS A 495 -26.86 -2.31 -25.37
C LYS A 495 -28.28 -2.86 -25.26
N ASP A 496 -29.02 -2.39 -24.25
CA ASP A 496 -30.43 -2.71 -24.03
C ASP A 496 -30.71 -4.23 -23.91
N ILE A 497 -29.71 -4.96 -23.37
CA ILE A 497 -29.84 -6.38 -23.02
C ILE A 497 -30.31 -6.49 -21.58
N ALA A 498 -31.47 -7.11 -21.40
CA ALA A 498 -31.94 -7.45 -20.05
C ALA A 498 -31.12 -8.63 -19.50
N LEU A 499 -30.64 -8.48 -18.27
CA LEU A 499 -29.97 -9.52 -17.50
C LEU A 499 -30.86 -9.90 -16.31
N SER A 500 -30.93 -11.18 -16.05
CA SER A 500 -31.42 -11.73 -14.76
C SER A 500 -30.26 -12.42 -14.05
N VAL A 501 -30.15 -12.21 -12.76
CA VAL A 501 -29.18 -12.88 -11.90
C VAL A 501 -29.93 -13.69 -10.85
N ILE A 502 -29.42 -14.87 -10.59
CA ILE A 502 -29.84 -15.72 -9.48
C ILE A 502 -28.60 -15.94 -8.63
N VAL A 503 -28.65 -15.54 -7.38
CA VAL A 503 -27.59 -15.74 -6.39
C VAL A 503 -28.08 -16.74 -5.36
N LYS A 504 -27.32 -17.79 -5.10
CA LYS A 504 -27.59 -18.73 -4.03
C LYS A 504 -27.09 -18.13 -2.72
N LYS A 505 -27.97 -17.92 -1.74
CA LYS A 505 -27.61 -17.46 -0.40
C LYS A 505 -28.18 -18.47 0.60
N ASP A 506 -27.31 -19.21 1.25
CA ASP A 506 -27.67 -20.34 2.11
C ASP A 506 -28.60 -21.32 1.36
N ASP A 507 -29.81 -21.54 1.83
CA ASP A 507 -30.82 -22.38 1.16
C ASP A 507 -31.86 -21.57 0.34
N GLN A 508 -31.61 -20.26 0.15
CA GLN A 508 -32.50 -19.36 -0.60
C GLN A 508 -31.85 -18.89 -1.91
N PHE A 509 -32.70 -18.60 -2.90
CA PHE A 509 -32.30 -18.00 -4.16
C PHE A 509 -32.81 -16.56 -4.23
N ILE A 510 -31.88 -15.63 -4.34
CA ILE A 510 -32.17 -14.21 -4.53
C ILE A 510 -32.09 -13.93 -6.02
N THR A 511 -33.14 -13.31 -6.56
CA THR A 511 -33.21 -12.94 -7.98
C THR A 511 -33.12 -11.44 -8.14
N GLY A 512 -32.34 -10.98 -9.08
CA GLY A 512 -32.22 -9.58 -9.47
C GLY A 512 -32.17 -9.45 -10.99
N GLY A 513 -32.22 -8.22 -11.47
CA GLY A 513 -32.08 -7.94 -12.89
C GLY A 513 -31.64 -6.53 -13.17
N THR A 514 -31.10 -6.31 -14.36
CA THR A 514 -30.68 -5.00 -14.87
C THR A 514 -30.72 -5.01 -16.39
N VAL A 515 -30.43 -3.86 -17.00
CA VAL A 515 -30.32 -3.70 -18.45
C VAL A 515 -28.96 -3.08 -18.77
N THR A 516 -28.32 -3.53 -19.85
CA THR A 516 -27.02 -2.96 -20.27
C THR A 516 -27.18 -1.54 -20.81
N ASP A 517 -26.20 -0.70 -20.49
CA ASP A 517 -26.08 0.67 -21.04
C ASP A 517 -25.61 0.68 -22.50
N GLU A 518 -25.39 1.89 -23.05
CA GLU A 518 -24.92 2.09 -24.42
C GLU A 518 -23.56 1.43 -24.72
N ASN A 519 -22.77 1.18 -23.67
CA ASN A 519 -21.48 0.51 -23.75
C ASN A 519 -21.57 -1.00 -23.47
N GLY A 520 -22.79 -1.54 -23.38
CA GLY A 520 -23.02 -2.94 -23.02
C GLY A 520 -22.63 -3.26 -21.56
N ARG A 521 -22.41 -2.27 -20.70
CA ARG A 521 -22.09 -2.47 -19.28
C ARG A 521 -23.35 -2.68 -18.47
N PHE A 522 -23.20 -3.44 -17.39
CA PHE A 522 -24.25 -3.66 -16.42
C PHE A 522 -23.71 -3.57 -15.00
N THR A 523 -24.57 -3.17 -14.08
CA THR A 523 -24.34 -3.19 -12.64
C THR A 523 -25.53 -3.84 -11.97
N ILE A 524 -25.32 -4.89 -11.23
CA ILE A 524 -26.35 -5.61 -10.47
C ILE A 524 -26.05 -5.45 -8.99
N PRO A 525 -26.88 -4.74 -8.23
CA PRO A 525 -26.81 -4.72 -6.78
C PRO A 525 -27.01 -6.12 -6.19
N VAL A 526 -26.18 -6.48 -5.23
CA VAL A 526 -26.26 -7.76 -4.53
C VAL A 526 -26.48 -7.47 -3.04
N GLU A 527 -27.37 -8.20 -2.39
CA GLU A 527 -27.52 -8.10 -0.94
C GLU A 527 -26.22 -8.50 -0.23
N ASP A 528 -25.99 -7.93 0.94
CA ASP A 528 -24.83 -8.26 1.77
C ASP A 528 -24.81 -9.74 2.14
N PHE A 529 -23.66 -10.38 1.90
CA PHE A 529 -23.36 -11.73 2.34
C PHE A 529 -21.87 -11.85 2.65
N GLU A 530 -21.50 -12.88 3.39
CA GLU A 530 -20.10 -13.17 3.73
C GLU A 530 -19.61 -14.40 2.94
N GLY A 531 -18.28 -14.42 2.68
CA GLY A 531 -17.63 -15.51 1.97
C GLY A 531 -17.91 -15.51 0.46
N THR A 532 -18.04 -16.68 -0.13
CA THR A 532 -18.26 -16.86 -1.57
C THR A 532 -19.57 -17.58 -1.83
N THR A 533 -20.25 -17.22 -2.90
CA THR A 533 -21.49 -17.89 -3.33
C THR A 533 -21.57 -18.02 -4.83
N GLU A 534 -22.42 -18.92 -5.30
CA GLU A 534 -22.67 -19.12 -6.73
C GLU A 534 -23.71 -18.14 -7.24
N ALA A 535 -23.47 -17.63 -8.44
CA ALA A 535 -24.40 -16.78 -9.18
C ALA A 535 -24.56 -17.29 -10.61
N VAL A 536 -25.79 -17.26 -11.08
CA VAL A 536 -26.14 -17.56 -12.48
C VAL A 536 -26.71 -16.29 -13.11
N ILE A 537 -26.04 -15.81 -14.15
CA ILE A 537 -26.45 -14.62 -14.91
C ILE A 537 -26.96 -15.08 -16.27
N GLN A 538 -28.14 -14.61 -16.66
CA GLN A 538 -28.76 -14.94 -17.94
C GLN A 538 -29.15 -13.68 -18.70
N THR A 539 -28.80 -13.62 -20.00
CA THR A 539 -29.22 -12.54 -20.88
C THR A 539 -30.53 -12.86 -21.57
N ARG A 540 -31.40 -11.85 -21.65
CA ARG A 540 -32.64 -11.91 -22.39
C ARG A 540 -32.72 -10.74 -23.36
N LYS A 541 -33.23 -10.98 -24.60
CA LYS A 541 -33.55 -9.91 -25.52
C LYS A 541 -35.04 -9.61 -25.34
N VAL A 542 -35.40 -8.34 -25.34
CA VAL A 542 -36.83 -7.93 -25.24
C VAL A 542 -37.65 -8.70 -26.24
N GLY A 543 -38.67 -9.43 -25.77
CA GLY A 543 -39.55 -10.27 -26.59
C GLY A 543 -39.04 -11.64 -26.98
N LYS A 544 -37.87 -12.11 -26.44
CA LYS A 544 -37.30 -13.46 -26.68
C LYS A 544 -36.87 -14.11 -25.39
N GLU A 545 -36.98 -15.44 -25.33
CA GLU A 545 -36.67 -16.18 -24.09
C GLU A 545 -35.18 -16.15 -23.69
N ARG A 546 -34.27 -16.12 -24.66
CA ARG A 546 -32.83 -16.16 -24.40
C ARG A 546 -32.03 -15.51 -25.51
N ASN A 547 -31.00 -14.73 -25.18
CA ASN A 547 -30.06 -14.22 -26.18
C ASN A 547 -28.86 -15.16 -26.32
N LYS A 548 -28.87 -16.09 -27.28
CA LYS A 548 -27.81 -17.06 -27.53
C LYS A 548 -26.53 -16.45 -28.15
N ASP A 549 -26.56 -15.18 -28.56
CA ASP A 549 -25.44 -14.48 -29.17
C ASP A 549 -24.78 -13.50 -28.17
N ALA A 550 -24.87 -13.75 -26.88
CA ALA A 550 -24.32 -12.88 -25.85
C ALA A 550 -23.26 -13.60 -25.04
N SER A 551 -22.08 -12.99 -24.93
CA SER A 551 -21.04 -13.33 -23.98
C SER A 551 -21.07 -12.34 -22.80
N ILE A 552 -21.15 -12.84 -21.59
CA ILE A 552 -21.21 -12.06 -20.37
C ILE A 552 -19.80 -12.05 -19.76
N LEU A 553 -19.18 -10.88 -19.69
CA LEU A 553 -17.89 -10.65 -19.05
C LEU A 553 -18.13 -10.00 -17.69
N ILE A 554 -17.57 -10.55 -16.64
CA ILE A 554 -17.65 -9.99 -15.28
C ILE A 554 -16.37 -9.19 -15.04
N ASP A 555 -16.54 -7.99 -14.52
CA ASP A 555 -15.46 -7.09 -14.21
C ASP A 555 -14.84 -7.46 -12.85
N ARG A 556 -13.76 -8.24 -12.88
CA ARG A 556 -13.01 -8.70 -11.70
C ARG A 556 -11.64 -8.06 -11.57
N ASN A 557 -11.09 -7.59 -12.69
CA ASN A 557 -9.72 -7.08 -12.78
C ASN A 557 -9.75 -5.55 -12.81
N PHE A 558 -9.92 -4.94 -11.64
CA PHE A 558 -9.87 -3.48 -11.46
C PHE A 558 -8.81 -3.06 -10.43
N SER A 559 -7.94 -3.97 -10.03
CA SER A 559 -6.86 -3.70 -9.07
C SER A 559 -5.88 -2.65 -9.63
N PRO A 560 -5.35 -1.74 -8.80
CA PRO A 560 -4.32 -0.81 -9.22
C PRO A 560 -3.09 -1.54 -9.75
N ALA A 561 -2.36 -0.92 -10.69
CA ALA A 561 -1.09 -1.46 -11.16
C ALA A 561 -0.08 -1.58 -10.01
N PRO A 562 0.82 -2.59 -10.01
CA PRO A 562 1.92 -2.67 -9.06
C PRO A 562 2.82 -1.43 -9.14
N ARG A 563 3.26 -0.91 -7.99
CA ARG A 563 4.18 0.24 -7.91
C ARG A 563 5.63 -0.21 -7.73
N ALA A 564 6.57 0.68 -7.96
CA ALA A 564 7.95 0.50 -7.54
C ALA A 564 8.10 0.62 -6.02
N TYR A 565 9.15 0.04 -5.47
CA TYR A 565 9.48 0.16 -4.05
C TYR A 565 10.61 1.18 -3.82
N GLY A 566 10.52 1.91 -2.71
CA GLY A 566 11.65 2.65 -2.17
C GLY A 566 12.64 1.69 -1.49
N TYR A 567 13.95 1.94 -1.65
CA TYR A 567 14.97 1.08 -1.03
C TYR A 567 14.78 0.99 0.50
N LYS A 568 14.61 2.12 1.19
CA LYS A 568 14.40 2.17 2.64
C LYS A 568 13.09 1.52 3.10
N GLU A 569 12.11 1.35 2.23
CA GLU A 569 10.88 0.60 2.50
C GLU A 569 11.15 -0.90 2.62
N LEU A 570 12.05 -1.42 1.78
CA LEU A 570 12.46 -2.82 1.80
C LEU A 570 13.53 -3.10 2.86
N HIS A 571 14.36 -2.12 3.17
CA HIS A 571 15.46 -2.22 4.11
C HIS A 571 15.33 -1.16 5.21
N PRO A 572 14.28 -1.23 6.04
CA PRO A 572 14.09 -0.25 7.10
C PRO A 572 15.23 -0.34 8.12
N GLU A 573 15.54 0.79 8.73
CA GLU A 573 16.49 0.84 9.84
C GLU A 573 15.83 0.29 11.11
N TRP A 574 16.43 -0.73 11.71
CA TRP A 574 15.96 -1.36 12.93
C TRP A 574 16.75 -0.88 14.13
N LYS A 575 16.08 -0.69 15.25
CA LYS A 575 16.77 -0.42 16.50
C LYS A 575 17.49 -1.71 16.96
N ASP A 576 18.78 -1.60 17.32
CA ASP A 576 19.52 -2.73 17.88
C ASP A 576 18.94 -3.07 19.26
N LEU A 577 18.36 -4.24 19.39
CA LEU A 577 17.77 -4.77 20.62
C LEU A 577 18.61 -5.86 21.27
N THR A 578 19.83 -6.11 20.80
CA THR A 578 20.71 -7.19 21.31
C THR A 578 20.90 -7.10 22.82
N HIS A 579 21.06 -5.91 23.36
CA HIS A 579 21.18 -5.69 24.82
C HIS A 579 19.91 -6.14 25.57
N TRP A 580 18.74 -5.81 25.04
CA TRP A 580 17.46 -6.22 25.61
C TRP A 580 17.19 -7.71 25.47
N GLN A 581 17.62 -8.34 24.38
CA GLN A 581 17.55 -9.79 24.20
C GLN A 581 18.38 -10.49 25.29
N GLN A 582 19.62 -10.05 25.50
CA GLN A 582 20.48 -10.58 26.57
C GLN A 582 19.89 -10.34 27.98
N LYS A 583 19.30 -9.14 28.21
CA LYS A 583 18.65 -8.83 29.49
C LYS A 583 17.44 -9.72 29.73
N ALA A 584 16.61 -9.95 28.70
CA ALA A 584 15.46 -10.84 28.77
C ALA A 584 15.87 -12.31 29.02
N GLU A 585 16.87 -12.81 28.33
CA GLU A 585 17.41 -14.17 28.52
C GLU A 585 17.96 -14.36 29.96
N ASN A 586 18.71 -13.37 30.45
CA ASN A 586 19.21 -13.38 31.84
C ASN A 586 18.06 -13.34 32.85
N PHE A 587 17.04 -12.55 32.61
CA PHE A 587 15.86 -12.46 33.48
C PHE A 587 15.07 -13.77 33.47
N ASP A 588 14.87 -14.40 32.34
CA ASP A 588 14.22 -15.70 32.23
C ASP A 588 14.99 -16.77 33.00
N SER A 589 16.32 -16.79 32.89
CA SER A 589 17.16 -17.71 33.63
C SER A 589 17.02 -17.51 35.14
N LEU A 590 17.11 -16.29 35.62
CA LEU A 590 16.98 -15.94 37.07
C LEU A 590 15.56 -16.26 37.58
N TYR A 591 14.53 -15.99 36.79
CA TYR A 591 13.15 -16.26 37.13
C TYR A 591 12.89 -17.78 37.21
N MET A 592 13.37 -18.54 36.25
CA MET A 592 13.26 -20.01 36.25
C MET A 592 14.05 -20.62 37.42
N ASP A 593 15.24 -20.09 37.73
CA ASP A 593 16.01 -20.53 38.91
C ASP A 593 15.32 -20.21 40.23
N SER A 594 14.59 -19.08 40.29
CA SER A 594 13.81 -18.74 41.48
C SER A 594 12.62 -19.69 41.67
N ILE A 595 11.93 -20.06 40.60
CA ILE A 595 10.83 -21.03 40.59
C ILE A 595 11.38 -22.40 41.01
N ARG A 596 12.49 -22.86 40.41
CA ARG A 596 13.14 -24.15 40.75
C ARG A 596 13.50 -24.22 42.24
N LYS A 597 14.00 -23.14 42.82
CA LYS A 597 14.35 -23.03 44.25
C LYS A 597 13.14 -23.06 45.17
N VAL A 598 12.06 -22.39 44.81
CA VAL A 598 10.83 -22.28 45.62
C VAL A 598 9.99 -23.55 45.56
N GLU A 599 9.95 -24.24 44.45
CA GLU A 599 9.02 -25.33 44.18
C GLU A 599 9.65 -26.73 44.19
N GLY A 600 11.01 -26.84 44.32
CA GLY A 600 11.69 -28.11 44.25
C GLY A 600 11.54 -28.85 42.93
N LEU A 601 11.10 -28.15 41.89
CA LEU A 601 10.86 -28.69 40.56
C LEU A 601 12.20 -28.85 39.80
N TYR A 602 12.61 -30.09 39.58
CA TYR A 602 13.60 -30.43 38.58
C TYR A 602 12.90 -30.42 37.19
N VAL A 603 13.07 -29.37 36.45
CA VAL A 603 12.74 -29.39 35.03
C VAL A 603 13.78 -30.31 34.38
N LEU A 604 13.38 -31.50 33.98
CA LEU A 604 14.19 -32.34 33.09
C LEU A 604 14.39 -31.56 31.79
N ASP A 605 15.63 -31.58 31.28
CA ASP A 605 15.90 -31.03 29.94
C ASP A 605 14.88 -31.58 28.96
N GLU A 606 14.42 -30.71 28.06
CA GLU A 606 13.38 -30.99 27.07
C GLU A 606 13.78 -32.26 26.31
N VAL A 607 13.16 -33.39 26.63
CA VAL A 607 13.25 -34.58 25.83
C VAL A 607 12.45 -34.25 24.57
N GLU A 608 13.15 -33.93 23.52
CA GLU A 608 12.59 -33.77 22.20
C GLU A 608 11.93 -35.10 21.77
N ILE A 609 10.69 -35.27 22.16
CA ILE A 609 9.86 -36.32 21.61
C ILE A 609 9.54 -35.88 20.21
N LYS A 610 10.35 -36.31 19.25
CA LYS A 610 10.02 -36.23 17.83
C LYS A 610 8.77 -37.05 17.57
N SER A 611 7.63 -36.53 17.95
CA SER A 611 6.37 -37.04 17.50
C SER A 611 6.37 -36.81 16.00
N LYS A 612 6.29 -37.91 15.25
CA LYS A 612 6.02 -37.89 13.80
C LYS A 612 4.58 -37.43 13.56
N ARG A 613 4.22 -36.24 14.03
CA ARG A 613 3.01 -35.56 13.60
C ARG A 613 3.33 -35.11 12.17
N ARG A 614 2.59 -35.58 11.20
CA ARG A 614 2.52 -35.01 9.86
C ARG A 614 2.25 -33.51 10.00
N GLN A 615 3.30 -32.72 10.17
CA GLN A 615 3.23 -31.28 9.93
C GLN A 615 3.01 -31.13 8.42
N GLY A 616 1.95 -30.45 8.03
CA GLY A 616 1.79 -30.05 6.65
C GLY A 616 3.09 -29.39 6.19
N SER A 617 3.69 -29.97 5.18
CA SER A 617 5.05 -29.65 4.76
C SER A 617 5.12 -28.22 4.21
N ASN A 618 5.96 -27.43 4.81
CA ASN A 618 6.33 -26.11 4.29
C ASN A 618 7.38 -26.27 3.21
N MET A 619 6.98 -26.39 1.95
CA MET A 619 7.93 -26.45 0.84
C MET A 619 8.81 -25.22 0.74
N ALA A 620 8.25 -24.02 0.98
CA ALA A 620 9.00 -22.77 0.98
C ALA A 620 10.11 -22.73 2.06
N THR A 621 9.96 -23.45 3.18
CA THR A 621 10.94 -23.49 4.27
C THR A 621 12.13 -24.41 4.01
N LYS A 622 12.03 -25.29 3.01
CA LYS A 622 13.06 -26.31 2.75
C LYS A 622 13.93 -26.01 1.54
N ILE A 623 13.51 -25.10 0.65
CA ILE A 623 14.32 -24.72 -0.50
C ILE A 623 15.36 -23.70 -0.04
N ASN A 624 16.64 -24.11 -0.03
CA ASN A 624 17.74 -23.19 0.26
C ASN A 624 17.76 -22.10 -0.84
N GLU A 625 17.81 -20.84 -0.46
CA GLU A 625 17.86 -19.69 -1.38
C GLU A 625 18.92 -19.83 -2.49
N LYS A 626 20.10 -20.35 -2.14
CA LYS A 626 21.20 -20.57 -3.07
C LYS A 626 20.90 -21.67 -4.10
N SER A 627 19.87 -22.47 -3.87
CA SER A 627 19.48 -23.57 -4.75
C SER A 627 18.33 -23.25 -5.71
N ILE A 628 17.76 -22.05 -5.67
CA ILE A 628 16.73 -21.64 -6.62
C ILE A 628 17.38 -21.18 -7.93
N ASP A 629 16.97 -21.77 -9.05
CA ASP A 629 17.37 -21.40 -10.41
C ASP A 629 16.39 -20.41 -11.04
N ALA A 630 15.09 -20.66 -10.89
CA ALA A 630 14.05 -19.78 -11.39
C ALA A 630 12.73 -19.93 -10.61
N TYR A 631 11.93 -18.87 -10.64
CA TYR A 631 10.58 -18.79 -10.10
C TYR A 631 9.61 -18.31 -11.17
N TYR A 632 8.47 -18.97 -11.30
CA TYR A 632 7.41 -18.64 -12.23
C TYR A 632 6.09 -18.49 -11.47
N ASP A 633 5.53 -17.30 -11.49
CA ASP A 633 4.13 -17.05 -11.11
C ASP A 633 3.23 -17.47 -12.27
N VAL A 634 2.46 -18.53 -12.07
CA VAL A 634 1.65 -19.13 -13.15
C VAL A 634 0.57 -18.18 -13.63
N ARG A 635 -0.18 -17.53 -12.73
CA ARG A 635 -1.26 -16.61 -13.11
C ARG A 635 -0.74 -15.41 -13.88
N ARG A 636 0.27 -14.73 -13.34
CA ARG A 636 0.86 -13.57 -14.01
C ARG A 636 1.41 -13.93 -15.38
N SER A 637 2.03 -15.09 -15.49
CA SER A 637 2.56 -15.57 -16.77
C SER A 637 1.46 -15.82 -17.79
N VAL A 638 0.34 -16.42 -17.38
CA VAL A 638 -0.84 -16.63 -18.22
C VAL A 638 -1.46 -15.31 -18.65
N ASP A 639 -1.61 -14.35 -17.74
CA ASP A 639 -2.20 -13.05 -18.04
C ASP A 639 -1.32 -12.25 -19.01
N LEU A 640 0.00 -12.22 -18.82
CA LEU A 640 0.94 -11.60 -19.76
C LEU A 640 0.89 -12.20 -21.17
N LEU A 641 0.75 -13.52 -21.28
CA LEU A 641 0.63 -14.17 -22.58
C LEU A 641 -0.73 -13.88 -23.22
N ARG A 642 -1.80 -13.82 -22.42
CA ARG A 642 -3.15 -13.50 -22.87
C ARG A 642 -3.26 -12.07 -23.37
N ASP A 643 -2.63 -11.12 -22.71
CA ASP A 643 -2.56 -9.71 -23.12
C ASP A 643 -1.82 -9.56 -24.47
N ASN A 644 -0.85 -10.45 -24.73
CA ASN A 644 -0.15 -10.56 -26.01
C ASN A 644 -0.90 -11.44 -27.05
N GLY A 645 -2.17 -11.76 -26.83
CA GLY A 645 -3.01 -12.52 -27.75
C GLY A 645 -2.71 -14.03 -27.80
N LYS A 646 -1.92 -14.55 -26.86
CA LYS A 646 -1.58 -15.99 -26.78
C LYS A 646 -2.47 -16.67 -25.74
N ILE A 647 -3.20 -17.70 -26.14
CA ILE A 647 -3.98 -18.54 -25.22
C ILE A 647 -3.11 -19.71 -24.81
N VAL A 648 -3.10 -20.00 -23.52
CA VAL A 648 -2.35 -21.09 -22.89
C VAL A 648 -3.31 -21.82 -21.97
N THR A 649 -3.33 -23.15 -22.05
CA THR A 649 -4.27 -23.99 -21.30
C THR A 649 -3.56 -24.99 -20.37
N THR A 650 -2.35 -25.39 -20.70
CA THR A 650 -1.58 -26.40 -19.95
C THR A 650 -0.26 -25.83 -19.44
N ILE A 651 0.28 -26.43 -18.38
CA ILE A 651 1.59 -26.01 -17.82
C ILE A 651 2.74 -26.23 -18.82
N PRO A 652 2.84 -27.36 -19.54
CA PRO A 652 3.87 -27.51 -20.55
C PRO A 652 3.84 -26.45 -21.65
N GLU A 653 2.63 -26.07 -22.12
CA GLU A 653 2.47 -25.00 -23.09
C GLU A 653 2.88 -23.64 -22.53
N LEU A 654 2.56 -23.37 -21.26
CA LEU A 654 2.98 -22.17 -20.57
C LEU A 654 4.50 -22.06 -20.50
N MET A 655 5.15 -23.10 -20.01
CA MET A 655 6.61 -23.12 -19.81
C MET A 655 7.37 -22.98 -21.13
N GLU A 656 6.94 -23.67 -22.17
CA GLU A 656 7.54 -23.56 -23.53
C GLU A 656 7.45 -22.11 -24.06
N LYS A 657 6.35 -21.41 -23.80
CA LYS A 657 6.18 -20.03 -24.24
C LYS A 657 6.91 -18.99 -23.39
N LEU A 658 7.22 -19.33 -22.15
CA LEU A 658 7.92 -18.42 -21.22
C LEU A 658 9.44 -18.42 -21.41
N SER A 659 10.03 -19.57 -21.74
CA SER A 659 11.49 -19.67 -21.85
C SER A 659 11.92 -20.71 -22.87
N PRO A 660 12.93 -20.40 -23.73
CA PRO A 660 13.50 -21.34 -24.68
C PRO A 660 14.30 -22.48 -24.03
N GLN A 661 14.45 -22.47 -22.70
CA GLN A 661 15.09 -23.56 -21.95
C GLN A 661 14.18 -24.78 -21.77
N PHE A 662 12.88 -24.62 -22.07
CA PHE A 662 11.89 -25.68 -22.07
C PHE A 662 11.69 -26.23 -23.45
N ASP A 663 11.60 -27.56 -23.54
CA ASP A 663 11.25 -28.27 -24.74
C ASP A 663 10.12 -29.27 -24.43
N TRP A 664 9.00 -29.15 -25.15
CA TRP A 664 7.82 -29.96 -24.93
C TRP A 664 7.61 -30.94 -26.10
N ASP A 665 7.90 -32.22 -25.83
CA ASP A 665 7.56 -33.32 -26.73
C ASP A 665 6.04 -33.59 -26.65
N ARG A 666 5.31 -33.02 -27.58
CA ARG A 666 3.84 -33.18 -27.69
C ARG A 666 3.38 -34.59 -28.02
N SER A 667 4.26 -35.44 -28.55
CA SER A 667 3.90 -36.83 -28.91
C SER A 667 3.88 -37.76 -27.70
N ASN A 668 4.74 -37.50 -26.70
CA ASN A 668 4.87 -38.24 -25.47
C ASN A 668 4.38 -37.46 -24.24
N ASP A 669 3.91 -36.23 -24.44
CA ASP A 669 3.50 -35.30 -23.37
C ASP A 669 4.58 -35.09 -22.30
N LYS A 670 5.83 -34.99 -22.71
CA LYS A 670 6.97 -34.84 -21.83
C LYS A 670 7.62 -33.47 -21.98
N LEU A 671 7.69 -32.72 -20.87
CA LEU A 671 8.42 -31.46 -20.76
C LEU A 671 9.83 -31.74 -20.27
N THR A 672 10.82 -31.09 -20.86
CA THR A 672 12.20 -31.09 -20.40
C THR A 672 12.68 -29.66 -20.10
N TYR A 673 13.63 -29.52 -19.20
CA TYR A 673 14.27 -28.24 -18.90
C TYR A 673 15.78 -28.39 -19.08
N ARG A 674 16.38 -27.53 -19.93
CA ARG A 674 17.81 -27.62 -20.30
C ARG A 674 18.22 -29.05 -20.73
N GLN A 675 17.38 -29.71 -21.52
CA GLN A 675 17.54 -31.06 -22.01
C GLN A 675 17.56 -32.17 -20.93
N LYS A 676 17.15 -31.83 -19.70
CA LYS A 676 17.02 -32.82 -18.61
C LYS A 676 15.52 -33.10 -18.37
N PRO A 677 15.18 -34.35 -18.03
CA PRO A 677 13.85 -34.67 -17.56
C PRO A 677 13.56 -33.95 -16.24
N ILE A 678 12.29 -33.72 -15.96
CA ILE A 678 11.86 -32.96 -14.79
C ILE A 678 11.36 -33.92 -13.71
N CYS A 679 11.84 -33.72 -12.48
CA CYS A 679 11.30 -34.33 -11.28
C CYS A 679 10.36 -33.32 -10.61
N TYR A 680 9.07 -33.62 -10.53
CA TYR A 680 8.07 -32.75 -9.94
C TYR A 680 7.85 -33.10 -8.47
N ILE A 681 7.87 -32.11 -7.61
CA ILE A 681 7.66 -32.23 -6.18
C ILE A 681 6.49 -31.34 -5.78
N MET A 682 5.56 -31.87 -5.02
CA MET A 682 4.44 -31.14 -4.41
C MET A 682 4.15 -31.77 -3.04
N ASP A 683 3.80 -30.95 -2.06
CA ASP A 683 3.46 -31.37 -0.70
C ASP A 683 4.47 -32.38 -0.09
N ASN A 684 5.79 -32.12 -0.31
CA ASN A 684 6.90 -32.90 0.22
C ASN A 684 7.00 -34.34 -0.28
N HIS A 685 6.47 -34.64 -1.45
CA HIS A 685 6.71 -35.91 -2.11
C HIS A 685 6.93 -35.73 -3.62
N ILE A 686 7.63 -36.68 -4.25
CA ILE A 686 7.80 -36.71 -5.68
C ILE A 686 6.49 -37.22 -6.30
N LEU A 687 5.95 -36.49 -7.26
CA LEU A 687 4.72 -36.86 -7.93
C LEU A 687 4.90 -38.11 -8.80
N SER A 688 3.91 -38.97 -8.77
CA SER A 688 3.78 -40.06 -9.74
C SER A 688 3.50 -39.53 -11.15
N GLU A 689 3.69 -40.35 -12.16
CA GLU A 689 3.38 -39.97 -13.57
C GLU A 689 1.91 -39.54 -13.73
N THR A 690 1.00 -40.24 -13.07
CA THR A 690 -0.44 -39.92 -13.09
C THR A 690 -0.74 -38.60 -12.39
N GLU A 691 -0.18 -38.35 -11.20
CA GLU A 691 -0.35 -37.07 -10.46
C GLU A 691 0.25 -35.93 -11.27
N THR A 692 1.42 -36.13 -11.86
CA THR A 692 2.08 -35.15 -12.74
C THR A 692 1.20 -34.80 -13.92
N GLN A 693 0.65 -35.76 -14.63
CA GLN A 693 -0.27 -35.52 -15.74
C GLN A 693 -1.51 -34.74 -15.26
N MET A 694 -2.10 -35.10 -14.13
CA MET A 694 -3.26 -34.38 -13.59
C MET A 694 -2.95 -32.93 -13.23
N MET A 695 -1.78 -32.66 -12.64
CA MET A 695 -1.38 -31.31 -12.22
C MET A 695 -0.95 -30.42 -13.38
N LEU A 696 -0.40 -31.01 -14.45
CA LEU A 696 0.10 -30.23 -15.60
C LEU A 696 -0.97 -29.97 -16.68
N THR A 697 -2.13 -30.64 -16.62
CA THR A 697 -3.21 -30.50 -17.62
C THR A 697 -3.86 -29.14 -17.65
N GLU A 698 -3.83 -28.39 -16.54
CA GLU A 698 -4.49 -27.07 -16.46
C GLU A 698 -3.58 -26.06 -15.77
N VAL A 699 -3.45 -24.86 -16.38
CA VAL A 699 -2.69 -23.73 -15.79
C VAL A 699 -3.33 -23.16 -14.53
N ASP A 700 -4.64 -23.37 -14.34
CA ASP A 700 -5.41 -22.77 -13.27
C ASP A 700 -5.30 -23.50 -11.91
N GLY A 701 -4.51 -24.57 -11.85
CA GLY A 701 -4.32 -25.39 -10.63
C GLY A 701 -3.15 -24.98 -9.76
N LEU A 702 -2.18 -24.21 -10.29
CA LEU A 702 -0.96 -23.85 -9.62
C LEU A 702 -0.85 -22.34 -9.39
N ALA A 703 -0.30 -21.98 -8.23
CA ALA A 703 0.08 -20.60 -7.92
C ALA A 703 1.45 -20.29 -8.56
N SER A 704 2.43 -21.14 -8.32
CA SER A 704 3.79 -20.91 -8.82
C SER A 704 4.55 -22.21 -9.04
N ILE A 705 5.65 -22.11 -9.82
CA ILE A 705 6.61 -23.16 -10.09
C ILE A 705 8.00 -22.65 -9.70
N ILE A 706 8.70 -23.38 -8.84
CA ILE A 706 10.07 -23.06 -8.43
C ILE A 706 11.01 -24.10 -9.02
N ILE A 707 12.05 -23.67 -9.71
CA ILE A 707 13.08 -24.54 -10.27
C ILE A 707 14.31 -24.50 -9.38
N SER A 708 14.80 -25.67 -8.96
CA SER A 708 15.99 -25.79 -8.14
C SER A 708 17.25 -26.01 -8.98
N LYS A 709 18.37 -25.43 -8.54
CA LYS A 709 19.72 -25.71 -9.06
C LYS A 709 20.19 -27.07 -8.54
N GLY A 710 20.19 -28.08 -9.41
CA GLY A 710 20.62 -29.44 -9.04
C GLY A 710 19.67 -30.11 -8.05
N THR A 711 20.19 -31.01 -7.23
CA THR A 711 19.43 -31.74 -6.20
C THR A 711 19.34 -31.01 -4.85
N GLY A 712 19.87 -29.78 -4.77
CA GLY A 712 19.92 -29.01 -3.55
C GLY A 712 18.54 -28.49 -3.12
N GLY A 713 17.80 -29.25 -2.36
CA GLY A 713 16.45 -28.99 -1.87
C GLY A 713 15.62 -30.26 -1.72
N ILE A 714 16.09 -31.37 -2.29
CA ILE A 714 15.54 -32.69 -2.00
C ILE A 714 16.28 -33.20 -0.78
N ASP A 715 15.63 -33.17 0.37
CA ASP A 715 16.16 -33.72 1.61
C ASP A 715 15.75 -35.20 1.79
N ASP A 716 16.38 -35.84 2.78
CA ASP A 716 16.08 -37.23 3.11
C ASP A 716 14.60 -37.46 3.46
N GLU A 717 13.88 -36.41 3.92
CA GLU A 717 12.47 -36.52 4.25
C GLU A 717 11.58 -36.62 3.00
N ILE A 718 11.87 -35.88 1.93
CA ILE A 718 11.18 -36.01 0.65
C ILE A 718 11.39 -37.41 0.08
N ILE A 719 12.65 -37.90 0.16
CA ILE A 719 13.01 -39.25 -0.29
C ILE A 719 12.28 -40.32 0.54
N GLN A 720 12.23 -40.16 1.87
CA GLN A 720 11.52 -41.07 2.76
C GLN A 720 10.03 -41.05 2.54
N ASN A 721 9.43 -39.88 2.41
CA ASN A 721 8.01 -39.75 2.14
C ASN A 721 7.59 -40.39 0.82
N THR A 722 8.44 -40.28 -0.21
CA THR A 722 8.24 -40.94 -1.50
C THR A 722 8.33 -42.45 -1.39
N LYS A 723 9.27 -42.96 -0.59
CA LYS A 723 9.46 -44.40 -0.37
C LYS A 723 8.37 -45.02 0.51
N MET A 724 7.72 -44.23 1.39
CA MET A 724 6.64 -44.72 2.26
C MET A 724 5.27 -44.69 1.58
N SER A 725 5.08 -43.92 0.52
CA SER A 725 3.89 -44.03 -0.30
C SER A 725 4.03 -45.31 -1.15
N GLU A 726 2.99 -46.17 -1.19
CA GLU A 726 2.95 -47.40 -1.99
C GLU A 726 3.10 -47.18 -3.52
N VAL A 727 3.55 -45.99 -3.90
CA VAL A 727 3.64 -45.42 -5.24
C VAL A 727 5.07 -45.47 -5.81
N THR A 728 6.00 -46.14 -5.16
CA THR A 728 7.42 -46.15 -5.56
C THR A 728 7.71 -46.68 -6.97
N ASP A 729 6.81 -47.49 -7.52
CA ASP A 729 6.97 -48.01 -8.91
C ASP A 729 6.32 -47.08 -9.98
N SER A 730 5.59 -46.08 -9.59
CA SER A 730 4.78 -45.22 -10.52
C SER A 730 5.34 -43.80 -10.74
N THR A 731 6.43 -43.42 -10.07
CA THR A 731 6.98 -42.06 -10.22
C THR A 731 7.76 -41.87 -11.52
N GLY A 732 8.24 -42.93 -12.16
CA GLY A 732 9.10 -42.83 -13.33
C GLY A 732 10.46 -42.13 -13.07
N VAL A 733 10.73 -41.75 -11.81
CA VAL A 733 11.93 -41.03 -11.37
C VAL A 733 12.84 -41.98 -10.61
N ASP A 734 14.06 -42.17 -11.10
CA ASP A 734 15.09 -42.93 -10.41
C ASP A 734 15.71 -42.08 -9.30
N VAL A 735 15.22 -42.25 -8.08
CA VAL A 735 15.65 -41.47 -6.89
C VAL A 735 17.14 -41.61 -6.61
N SER A 736 17.79 -42.69 -7.09
CA SER A 736 19.24 -42.88 -6.94
C SER A 736 20.08 -42.01 -7.91
N LYS A 737 19.43 -41.38 -8.89
CA LYS A 737 20.08 -40.60 -9.97
C LYS A 737 19.41 -39.22 -10.14
N LEU A 738 19.03 -38.59 -9.05
CA LEU A 738 18.36 -37.29 -9.05
C LEU A 738 19.17 -36.17 -9.73
N ASP A 739 20.52 -36.31 -9.78
CA ASP A 739 21.40 -35.40 -10.50
C ASP A 739 21.13 -35.32 -12.02
N LYS A 740 20.46 -36.31 -12.56
CA LYS A 740 20.04 -36.35 -13.98
C LYS A 740 18.76 -35.60 -14.26
N TYR A 741 18.04 -35.21 -13.21
CA TYR A 741 16.75 -34.47 -13.33
C TYR A 741 16.92 -33.00 -12.99
N SER A 742 16.01 -32.18 -13.55
CA SER A 742 15.74 -30.84 -13.08
C SER A 742 14.57 -30.89 -12.08
N VAL A 743 14.76 -30.29 -10.91
CA VAL A 743 13.81 -30.41 -9.80
C VAL A 743 12.84 -29.24 -9.82
N PHE A 744 11.55 -29.53 -9.92
CA PHE A 744 10.47 -28.54 -9.97
C PHE A 744 9.55 -28.71 -8.77
N TYR A 745 9.43 -27.65 -7.98
CA TYR A 745 8.45 -27.58 -6.90
C TYR A 745 7.18 -26.92 -7.44
N LEU A 746 6.07 -27.64 -7.39
CA LEU A 746 4.75 -27.16 -7.76
C LEU A 746 4.03 -26.64 -6.52
N ILE A 747 3.64 -25.40 -6.54
CA ILE A 747 2.89 -24.76 -5.44
C ILE A 747 1.45 -24.64 -5.89
N PRO A 748 0.52 -25.42 -5.31
CA PRO A 748 -0.89 -25.36 -5.67
C PRO A 748 -1.54 -24.05 -5.19
N LEU A 749 -2.57 -23.63 -5.91
CA LEU A 749 -3.43 -22.55 -5.45
C LEU A 749 -4.19 -22.94 -4.18
N PRO A 750 -4.39 -22.00 -3.24
CA PRO A 750 -5.29 -22.21 -2.12
C PRO A 750 -6.69 -22.65 -2.60
N ARG A 751 -7.35 -23.53 -1.87
CA ARG A 751 -8.68 -24.07 -2.26
C ARG A 751 -9.72 -23.02 -2.65
N ARG A 752 -9.63 -21.80 -2.09
CA ARG A 752 -10.51 -20.66 -2.44
C ARG A 752 -10.37 -20.20 -3.88
N ASP A 753 -9.19 -20.32 -4.47
CA ASP A 753 -8.93 -19.89 -5.84
C ASP A 753 -9.29 -20.97 -6.89
N VAL A 754 -9.31 -22.20 -6.50
CA VAL A 754 -9.74 -23.34 -7.36
C VAL A 754 -11.24 -23.31 -7.62
N LEU A 755 -12.04 -22.75 -6.71
CA LEU A 755 -13.48 -22.58 -6.89
C LEU A 755 -13.88 -21.63 -8.04
N ASN A 756 -12.94 -20.87 -8.58
CA ASN A 756 -13.17 -20.09 -9.81
C ASN A 756 -13.26 -20.95 -11.10
N LYS A 757 -13.08 -22.24 -11.02
CA LYS A 757 -13.03 -23.17 -12.18
C LYS A 757 -14.36 -23.50 -12.87
N SER A 758 -15.50 -23.34 -12.22
CA SER A 758 -16.80 -23.69 -12.82
C SER A 758 -17.35 -22.59 -13.72
N GLN A 759 -16.66 -22.26 -14.80
CA GLN A 759 -17.20 -21.37 -15.84
C GLN A 759 -17.64 -22.16 -17.07
N THR A 760 -18.73 -22.90 -16.97
CA THR A 760 -19.41 -23.39 -18.16
C THR A 760 -20.13 -22.22 -18.83
N ALA A 761 -19.48 -21.62 -19.82
CA ALA A 761 -20.07 -20.56 -20.63
C ALA A 761 -21.04 -21.17 -21.63
N VAL A 762 -22.27 -21.36 -21.22
CA VAL A 762 -23.38 -21.59 -22.15
C VAL A 762 -23.76 -20.24 -22.75
N LEU A 763 -23.79 -20.11 -24.08
CA LEU A 763 -24.14 -18.86 -24.77
C LEU A 763 -25.37 -18.20 -24.16
N GLY A 764 -25.23 -16.93 -23.77
CA GLY A 764 -26.28 -16.14 -23.11
C GLY A 764 -26.54 -16.46 -21.64
N THR A 765 -25.73 -17.36 -21.03
CA THR A 765 -25.80 -17.66 -19.60
C THR A 765 -24.38 -17.79 -19.06
N ARG A 766 -24.13 -17.28 -17.86
CA ARG A 766 -22.85 -17.43 -17.15
C ARG A 766 -23.11 -17.88 -15.74
N GLN A 767 -22.60 -19.03 -15.40
CA GLN A 767 -22.46 -19.46 -14.01
C GLN A 767 -21.11 -18.97 -13.48
N THR A 768 -21.08 -18.43 -12.28
CA THR A 768 -19.88 -17.83 -11.71
C THR A 768 -19.95 -17.87 -10.18
N VAL A 769 -18.80 -17.81 -9.55
CA VAL A 769 -18.70 -17.57 -8.11
C VAL A 769 -18.51 -16.09 -7.88
N ILE A 770 -19.26 -15.51 -6.97
CA ILE A 770 -19.11 -14.12 -6.52
C ILE A 770 -18.60 -14.09 -5.09
N GLN A 771 -17.75 -13.09 -4.80
CA GLN A 771 -17.21 -12.87 -3.48
C GLN A 771 -18.02 -11.80 -2.76
N GLY A 772 -18.48 -12.13 -1.55
CA GLY A 772 -19.08 -11.21 -0.59
C GLY A 772 -18.04 -10.64 0.36
N TYR A 773 -18.50 -10.07 1.46
CA TYR A 773 -17.63 -9.56 2.50
C TYR A 773 -16.83 -10.69 3.15
N THR A 774 -15.61 -10.38 3.52
CA THR A 774 -14.75 -11.29 4.28
C THR A 774 -15.21 -11.28 5.73
N HIS A 775 -15.42 -12.46 6.30
CA HIS A 775 -15.71 -12.60 7.72
C HIS A 775 -14.53 -12.11 8.55
N ALA A 776 -14.75 -11.11 9.40
CA ALA A 776 -13.74 -10.63 10.33
C ALA A 776 -13.61 -11.61 11.51
N LEU A 777 -12.41 -12.17 11.68
CA LEU A 777 -12.09 -13.00 12.82
C LEU A 777 -11.85 -12.13 14.06
N GLU A 778 -12.11 -12.69 15.22
CA GLU A 778 -11.70 -12.08 16.49
C GLU A 778 -10.29 -12.54 16.86
N TYR A 779 -9.47 -11.60 17.33
CA TYR A 779 -8.15 -11.92 17.85
C TYR A 779 -8.28 -12.69 19.16
N TYR A 780 -7.76 -13.91 19.19
CA TYR A 780 -7.75 -14.69 20.40
C TYR A 780 -6.55 -14.31 21.28
N SER A 781 -6.84 -13.74 22.47
CA SER A 781 -5.86 -13.47 23.51
C SER A 781 -6.00 -14.54 24.60
N PRO A 782 -5.04 -15.49 24.73
CA PRO A 782 -5.12 -16.50 25.77
C PRO A 782 -5.02 -15.87 27.15
N ALA A 783 -5.71 -16.44 28.13
CA ALA A 783 -5.70 -16.01 29.51
C ALA A 783 -4.98 -17.05 30.39
N TYR A 784 -4.10 -16.57 31.26
CA TYR A 784 -3.29 -17.40 32.17
C TYR A 784 -3.50 -16.98 33.64
N PRO A 785 -4.74 -17.01 34.18
CA PRO A 785 -5.03 -16.52 35.52
C PRO A 785 -4.44 -17.42 36.63
N THR A 786 -4.18 -18.69 36.34
CA THR A 786 -3.57 -19.64 37.28
C THR A 786 -2.39 -20.38 36.66
N LYS A 787 -1.48 -20.86 37.50
CA LYS A 787 -0.27 -21.54 37.06
C LYS A 787 -0.54 -22.84 36.29
N GLU A 788 -1.55 -23.60 36.69
CA GLU A 788 -1.93 -24.85 36.03
C GLU A 788 -2.33 -24.66 34.55
N LEU A 789 -2.72 -23.45 34.19
CA LEU A 789 -3.14 -23.15 32.80
C LEU A 789 -1.97 -22.88 31.85
N TYR A 790 -0.76 -22.66 32.36
CA TYR A 790 0.39 -22.34 31.50
C TYR A 790 1.60 -23.26 31.65
N MET A 791 1.67 -24.13 32.68
CA MET A 791 2.83 -24.97 32.93
C MET A 791 3.30 -25.81 31.73
N ASP A 792 2.37 -26.24 30.90
CA ASP A 792 2.65 -27.06 29.69
C ASP A 792 2.28 -26.33 28.40
N LYS A 793 2.11 -25.02 28.43
CA LYS A 793 1.72 -24.24 27.26
C LYS A 793 2.92 -23.62 26.59
N VAL A 794 3.02 -23.80 25.29
CA VAL A 794 3.99 -23.09 24.44
C VAL A 794 3.27 -21.91 23.80
N ASP A 795 3.63 -20.69 24.23
CA ASP A 795 3.10 -19.44 23.69
C ASP A 795 4.24 -18.56 23.18
N LYS A 796 4.43 -18.58 21.87
CA LYS A 796 5.47 -17.80 21.16
C LYS A 796 4.90 -16.56 20.44
N ARG A 797 3.68 -16.12 20.79
CA ARG A 797 3.06 -14.96 20.16
C ARG A 797 3.96 -13.73 20.27
N ARG A 798 4.02 -12.94 19.21
CA ARG A 798 4.67 -11.63 19.21
C ARG A 798 3.65 -10.51 19.44
N THR A 799 2.48 -10.60 18.85
CA THR A 799 1.33 -9.75 19.17
C THR A 799 0.64 -10.35 20.40
N LEU A 800 0.70 -9.66 21.52
CA LEU A 800 0.14 -10.12 22.80
C LEU A 800 -1.34 -9.74 22.91
N TYR A 801 -1.70 -8.60 22.30
CA TYR A 801 -3.06 -8.09 22.25
C TYR A 801 -3.31 -7.34 20.95
N TRP A 802 -4.45 -7.58 20.36
CA TRP A 802 -4.99 -6.80 19.27
C TRP A 802 -6.50 -6.61 19.45
N ASN A 803 -6.93 -5.36 19.40
CA ASN A 803 -8.35 -5.06 19.33
C ASN A 803 -8.55 -3.85 18.40
N PRO A 804 -9.30 -4.01 17.29
CA PRO A 804 -9.55 -2.94 16.34
C PRO A 804 -10.48 -1.85 16.88
N SER A 805 -11.17 -2.09 18.03
CA SER A 805 -12.21 -1.18 18.53
C SER A 805 -12.33 -1.27 20.06
N VAL A 806 -11.30 -0.76 20.77
CA VAL A 806 -11.35 -0.55 22.21
C VAL A 806 -12.16 0.73 22.47
N ARG A 807 -13.31 0.60 23.11
CA ARG A 807 -14.18 1.75 23.38
C ARG A 807 -13.82 2.43 24.68
N THR A 808 -13.54 3.74 24.63
CA THR A 808 -13.35 4.56 25.82
C THR A 808 -14.69 5.02 26.41
N ASP A 809 -14.72 5.17 27.73
CA ASP A 809 -15.88 5.64 28.49
C ASP A 809 -16.08 7.18 28.34
N GLU A 810 -17.02 7.74 29.10
CA GLU A 810 -17.30 9.18 29.13
C GLU A 810 -16.11 10.01 29.66
N ASN A 811 -15.22 9.40 30.43
CA ASN A 811 -13.99 10.01 30.93
C ASN A 811 -12.81 9.81 29.96
N GLY A 812 -13.05 9.27 28.76
CA GLY A 812 -12.03 8.99 27.77
C GLY A 812 -11.13 7.81 28.13
N LYS A 813 -11.54 6.92 29.04
CA LYS A 813 -10.73 5.84 29.59
C LYS A 813 -11.19 4.48 29.10
N ALA A 814 -10.23 3.56 28.92
CA ALA A 814 -10.47 2.14 28.71
C ALA A 814 -9.38 1.33 29.43
N VAL A 815 -9.79 0.23 30.05
CA VAL A 815 -8.87 -0.72 30.67
C VAL A 815 -8.61 -1.85 29.67
N ILE A 816 -7.33 -2.14 29.43
CA ILE A 816 -6.86 -3.23 28.59
C ILE A 816 -6.19 -4.25 29.49
N GLU A 817 -6.61 -5.52 29.34
CA GLU A 817 -6.04 -6.65 30.04
C GLU A 817 -5.69 -7.75 29.04
N CYS A 818 -4.46 -8.23 29.13
CA CYS A 818 -4.00 -9.39 28.35
C CYS A 818 -2.89 -10.12 29.14
N TYR A 819 -2.33 -11.15 28.54
CA TYR A 819 -1.26 -11.92 29.18
C TYR A 819 -0.05 -11.99 28.27
N ASN A 820 1.15 -11.92 28.92
CA ASN A 820 2.42 -12.10 28.25
C ASN A 820 2.52 -13.52 27.65
N ASN A 821 3.46 -13.69 26.74
CA ASN A 821 3.85 -14.98 26.18
C ASN A 821 4.77 -15.77 27.14
N GLN A 822 5.39 -16.84 26.67
CA GLN A 822 6.30 -17.67 27.48
C GLN A 822 7.64 -17.02 27.81
N TYR A 823 7.90 -15.79 27.38
CA TYR A 823 9.19 -15.12 27.56
C TYR A 823 9.06 -13.94 28.51
N SER A 824 10.18 -13.58 29.14
CA SER A 824 10.28 -12.29 29.82
C SER A 824 10.53 -11.20 28.79
N THR A 825 9.64 -10.21 28.74
CA THR A 825 9.73 -9.19 27.69
C THR A 825 9.20 -7.82 28.15
N PRO A 826 9.86 -6.72 27.74
CA PRO A 826 9.23 -5.42 27.69
C PRO A 826 8.18 -5.41 26.56
N VAL A 827 7.30 -4.42 26.57
CA VAL A 827 6.21 -4.35 25.59
C VAL A 827 6.22 -3.05 24.80
N ILE A 828 5.68 -3.13 23.58
CA ILE A 828 5.34 -1.97 22.76
C ILE A 828 3.82 -1.90 22.70
N ILE A 829 3.25 -0.75 23.08
CA ILE A 829 1.84 -0.44 22.83
C ILE A 829 1.73 0.58 21.71
N GLN A 830 0.83 0.33 20.78
CA GLN A 830 0.45 1.27 19.73
C GLN A 830 -1.07 1.43 19.73
N ALA A 831 -1.53 2.67 19.75
CA ALA A 831 -2.94 3.00 19.76
C ALA A 831 -3.24 4.12 18.77
N GLU A 832 -4.30 3.96 17.98
CA GLU A 832 -4.70 4.92 16.96
C GLU A 832 -6.21 5.12 16.96
N THR A 833 -6.62 6.35 16.73
CA THR A 833 -8.04 6.72 16.71
C THR A 833 -8.30 7.92 15.84
N MET A 834 -9.54 8.02 15.39
CA MET A 834 -10.08 9.21 14.74
C MET A 834 -11.47 9.48 15.30
N SER A 835 -11.69 10.71 15.76
CA SER A 835 -13.00 11.11 16.23
C SER A 835 -13.97 11.42 15.07
N LYS A 836 -15.25 11.45 15.35
CA LYS A 836 -16.29 11.73 14.32
C LYS A 836 -16.18 13.11 13.69
N ASP A 837 -15.60 14.08 14.40
CA ASP A 837 -15.33 15.44 13.92
C ASP A 837 -13.95 15.57 13.24
N GLY A 838 -13.24 14.44 13.03
CA GLY A 838 -12.02 14.37 12.24
C GLY A 838 -10.74 14.70 12.98
N GLN A 839 -10.74 14.72 14.31
CA GLN A 839 -9.50 14.81 15.07
C GLN A 839 -8.82 13.45 15.12
N ILE A 840 -7.53 13.43 14.85
CA ILE A 840 -6.72 12.22 14.74
C ILE A 840 -5.81 12.11 15.96
N GLY A 841 -5.67 10.92 16.50
CA GLY A 841 -4.73 10.60 17.56
C GLY A 841 -3.95 9.34 17.29
N SER A 842 -2.67 9.37 17.61
CA SER A 842 -1.77 8.23 17.53
C SER A 842 -0.83 8.24 18.71
N MET A 843 -0.58 7.08 19.29
CA MET A 843 0.39 6.86 20.34
C MET A 843 1.17 5.60 20.03
N LYS A 844 2.48 5.68 20.22
CA LYS A 844 3.37 4.54 20.24
C LYS A 844 4.30 4.70 21.42
N TYR A 845 4.28 3.73 22.30
CA TYR A 845 5.05 3.74 23.52
C TYR A 845 5.74 2.40 23.68
N SER A 846 7.01 2.43 24.06
CA SER A 846 7.79 1.24 24.38
C SER A 846 8.28 1.31 25.80
N THR A 847 8.17 0.21 26.54
CA THR A 847 8.78 0.11 27.86
C THR A 847 10.30 -0.11 27.79
N ILE A 848 10.87 -0.35 26.59
CA ILE A 848 12.31 -0.28 26.33
C ILE A 848 12.74 1.19 26.37
N GLY A 849 13.74 1.53 27.18
CA GLY A 849 14.34 2.87 27.20
C GLY A 849 13.84 3.79 28.31
N GLN A 850 12.96 3.35 29.22
CA GLN A 850 12.66 4.10 30.44
C GLN A 850 13.82 4.08 31.47
N ALA A 851 14.78 3.17 31.29
CA ALA A 851 15.92 3.04 32.19
C ALA A 851 17.10 4.00 31.88
N GLU A 852 17.01 4.78 30.78
CA GLU A 852 18.07 5.71 30.32
C GLU A 852 17.66 7.19 30.37
N GLN A 853 16.54 7.53 31.01
CA GLN A 853 16.14 8.93 31.24
C GLN A 853 16.39 9.36 32.67
#